data_e72d7baa0934cb4499bc5ec52de86f2e
#
_entry.id   e72d7baa0934cb4499bc5ec52de86f2e
#
_cell.length_a   1.000
_cell.length_b   1.000
_cell.length_c   1.000
_cell.angle_alpha   90.00
_cell.angle_beta   90.00
_cell.angle_gamma   90.00
#
_symmetry.space_group_name_H-M   'P 1'
#
loop_
_entity.id
_entity.type
_entity.pdbx_description
1 polymer ?
#
loop_
_entity_poly.entity_id
_entity_poly.type
_entity_poly.pdbx_seq_one_letter_code
_entity_poly.pdbx_strand_id
1 'polypeptide(L)'
;MKILLILVIIVFTNNFFAQKTFSSKSVLGHELGTEFSTHAQVVDYFEELNRVFPNNSKLEIYGESNEGRTLQLIFIGSENTIKNLEQIRNNHINTSVNENIPIVWLSYNVHGNESSGTEAAMETALILLRDKKEWLDDLLIIIDPCLNPDGRDRYVNFFKQYSTVSKNSNVRSLEHQEPWPGGRFNHYLFDLNRDWAWLTQVESQQRIKKYNQWMPHVHVDVHEQGINENYYFPPAAEPYHEIITDWQRKFQEYIGENHAKYFDANNWLYFSKEIFDLLYPSYGDTYPMYNGAIGMTYEQAGSGRAGTSVVTANGDTLTLSDRVEHHVAASLSTVEVAYLHKKELISEFQNFNNDFSYTYQSYVLSGDSYKLNALRRLLAHHDIQVREPKAGSVVKAWSYSSQEKTNYKIKQNDIIVFVDQLKGPMVKVLFEPQTFLSDSLTYDITAWSLPYAFGLNAFACVTELPFKGELPEPNEFSITPIPNDSKDAFAYVCKWNSMESARFLERLLSTNVKVKYAKKSFQLDGNLYEPGTLVIARGENSELNIDSLIIQASKGLELQMNTCSTGYVEKGNDFGSSSYHEIQSPKIGLLAGEGHSPLNTGEIWHYLEQRLKTPFLMSRPNDILDFGLSNLDVLMVPEGRLSAELVDEIMTWVKSGGRLVLFGESVENFFDELSIELTDQTDEFYEMSEREELSEMITGAIFNCKIEKKHVLSFGYDTYYTLRQSASRYTLNAGKAVFELPKNSKAISGFVGSNVIEDQEGALIVGQEQYGKGSVTYFIDNPLFRGFWSNGLLMVANAIYFVND
;
A
#
# COMPACT_ATOMS: atom_id res chain seq x y z
N MET A 1 45.84 57.01 -64.03
CA MET A 1 44.66 56.14 -64.00
C MET A 1 45.00 54.93 -63.06
N LYS A 2 44.62 55.03 -61.78
CA LYS A 2 44.89 53.98 -60.80
C LYS A 2 43.60 53.19 -60.60
N ILE A 3 43.62 51.92 -60.98
CA ILE A 3 42.48 51.02 -60.75
C ILE A 3 42.61 50.46 -59.31
N LEU A 4 41.65 50.78 -58.47
CA LEU A 4 41.52 50.27 -57.13
C LEU A 4 40.77 48.91 -57.13
N LEU A 5 41.49 47.86 -56.80
CA LEU A 5 40.90 46.49 -56.67
C LEU A 5 40.38 46.36 -55.27
N ILE A 6 39.08 46.32 -55.12
CA ILE A 6 38.40 46.04 -53.81
C ILE A 6 38.30 44.50 -53.75
N LEU A 7 39.01 43.89 -52.78
CA LEU A 7 38.86 42.47 -52.40
C LEU A 7 37.78 42.34 -51.39
N VAL A 8 36.62 41.80 -51.77
CA VAL A 8 35.57 41.48 -50.82
C VAL A 8 35.86 40.10 -50.21
N ILE A 9 36.31 40.10 -48.93
CA ILE A 9 36.48 38.87 -48.16
C ILE A 9 35.11 38.53 -47.59
N ILE A 10 34.45 37.53 -48.15
CA ILE A 10 33.26 36.91 -47.57
C ILE A 10 33.72 35.94 -46.46
N VAL A 11 33.61 36.41 -45.20
CA VAL A 11 33.83 35.57 -44.03
C VAL A 11 32.59 34.69 -43.89
N PHE A 12 32.61 33.46 -44.35
CA PHE A 12 31.66 32.43 -43.93
C PHE A 12 31.93 32.13 -42.43
N THR A 13 31.19 32.70 -41.54
CA THR A 13 31.12 32.23 -40.17
C THR A 13 30.31 30.90 -40.21
N ASN A 14 31.04 29.83 -40.37
CA ASN A 14 30.49 28.52 -39.99
C ASN A 14 30.25 28.56 -38.49
N ASN A 15 29.01 28.79 -38.10
CA ASN A 15 28.59 28.46 -36.79
C ASN A 15 28.60 26.93 -36.66
N PHE A 16 29.80 26.38 -36.34
CA PHE A 16 29.84 25.07 -35.71
C PHE A 16 29.14 25.23 -34.36
N PHE A 17 27.87 24.94 -34.30
CA PHE A 17 27.28 24.50 -33.06
C PHE A 17 28.03 23.22 -32.65
N ALA A 18 29.05 23.37 -31.84
CA ALA A 18 29.64 22.25 -31.16
C ALA A 18 28.46 21.58 -30.43
N GLN A 19 28.06 20.42 -30.94
CA GLN A 19 27.05 19.61 -30.26
C GLN A 19 27.60 19.38 -28.87
N LYS A 20 26.98 20.02 -27.86
CA LYS A 20 27.41 19.93 -26.48
C LYS A 20 27.33 18.46 -26.11
N THR A 21 28.48 17.80 -26.01
CA THR A 21 28.53 16.40 -25.57
C THR A 21 27.99 16.32 -24.15
N PHE A 22 26.98 15.48 -23.93
CA PHE A 22 26.47 15.26 -22.59
C PHE A 22 27.57 14.71 -21.68
N SER A 23 27.68 15.23 -20.48
CA SER A 23 28.60 14.75 -19.44
C SER A 23 27.89 14.66 -18.12
N SER A 24 27.73 13.45 -17.60
CA SER A 24 27.14 13.16 -16.28
C SER A 24 27.80 13.99 -15.20
N LYS A 25 29.15 14.06 -15.21
CA LYS A 25 29.92 14.87 -14.25
C LYS A 25 29.60 16.35 -14.28
N SER A 26 29.29 16.91 -15.45
CA SER A 26 28.97 18.35 -15.56
C SER A 26 27.62 18.70 -14.93
N VAL A 27 26.72 17.75 -14.82
CA VAL A 27 25.40 17.91 -14.22
C VAL A 27 25.44 17.56 -12.74
N LEU A 28 25.99 16.40 -12.41
CA LEU A 28 25.97 15.85 -11.04
C LEU A 28 27.07 16.41 -10.14
N GLY A 29 28.18 16.91 -10.71
CA GLY A 29 29.37 17.29 -9.97
C GLY A 29 30.34 16.12 -9.70
N HIS A 30 29.94 14.89 -9.95
CA HIS A 30 30.73 13.66 -9.77
C HIS A 30 30.51 12.70 -10.95
N GLU A 31 31.34 11.68 -11.06
CA GLU A 31 31.14 10.58 -12.00
C GLU A 31 30.11 9.59 -11.44
N LEU A 32 29.25 9.03 -12.31
CA LEU A 32 28.29 7.98 -11.91
C LEU A 32 29.02 6.81 -11.25
N GLY A 33 28.41 6.23 -10.24
CA GLY A 33 29.00 5.14 -9.47
C GLY A 33 30.08 5.56 -8.44
N THR A 34 30.40 6.86 -8.30
CA THR A 34 31.41 7.32 -7.33
C THR A 34 30.81 7.93 -6.08
N GLU A 35 29.63 8.52 -6.19
CA GLU A 35 28.84 9.13 -5.11
C GLU A 35 27.35 8.92 -5.39
N PHE A 36 26.51 9.10 -4.36
CA PHE A 36 25.08 9.10 -4.54
C PHE A 36 24.56 10.49 -4.93
N SER A 37 23.73 10.53 -5.97
CA SER A 37 23.01 11.72 -6.40
C SER A 37 21.79 11.97 -5.52
N THR A 38 21.55 13.21 -5.08
CA THR A 38 20.29 13.61 -4.46
C THR A 38 19.17 13.55 -5.47
N HIS A 39 17.91 13.50 -5.02
CA HIS A 39 16.78 13.48 -5.95
C HIS A 39 16.77 14.72 -6.88
N ALA A 40 17.09 15.90 -6.36
CA ALA A 40 17.20 17.11 -7.18
C ALA A 40 18.24 16.97 -8.30
N GLN A 41 19.41 16.37 -8.02
CA GLN A 41 20.42 16.11 -9.05
C GLN A 41 19.92 15.07 -10.09
N VAL A 42 19.13 14.11 -9.70
CA VAL A 42 18.50 13.15 -10.62
C VAL A 42 17.52 13.86 -11.55
N VAL A 43 16.69 14.76 -11.03
CA VAL A 43 15.77 15.58 -11.83
C VAL A 43 16.55 16.41 -12.84
N ASP A 44 17.55 17.17 -12.39
CA ASP A 44 18.41 17.99 -13.25
C ASP A 44 19.10 17.17 -14.34
N TYR A 45 19.53 15.94 -14.00
CA TYR A 45 20.19 15.03 -14.94
C TYR A 45 19.26 14.66 -16.12
N PHE A 46 18.03 14.24 -15.82
CA PHE A 46 17.08 13.84 -16.86
C PHE A 46 16.55 15.03 -17.66
N GLU A 47 16.43 16.20 -17.06
CA GLU A 47 16.13 17.44 -17.78
C GLU A 47 17.23 17.80 -18.79
N GLU A 48 18.51 17.76 -18.36
CA GLU A 48 19.63 18.02 -19.26
C GLU A 48 19.77 16.93 -20.33
N LEU A 49 19.55 15.66 -19.97
CA LEU A 49 19.57 14.55 -20.93
C LEU A 49 18.51 14.76 -22.03
N ASN A 50 17.28 15.08 -21.64
CA ASN A 50 16.21 15.37 -22.59
C ASN A 50 16.52 16.61 -23.46
N ARG A 51 17.18 17.62 -22.88
CA ARG A 51 17.62 18.82 -23.62
C ARG A 51 18.69 18.52 -24.67
N VAL A 52 19.56 17.55 -24.39
CA VAL A 52 20.64 17.15 -25.32
C VAL A 52 20.12 16.20 -26.40
N PHE A 53 19.16 15.33 -26.07
CA PHE A 53 18.57 14.35 -26.98
C PHE A 53 17.07 14.59 -27.29
N PRO A 54 16.65 15.81 -27.69
CA PRO A 54 15.23 16.18 -27.75
C PRO A 54 14.43 15.42 -28.81
N ASN A 55 15.10 14.81 -29.79
CA ASN A 55 14.46 14.01 -30.84
C ASN A 55 14.28 12.53 -30.43
N ASN A 56 15.03 12.06 -29.43
CA ASN A 56 15.06 10.67 -29.03
C ASN A 56 14.56 10.45 -27.59
N SER A 57 14.22 11.53 -26.89
CA SER A 57 13.67 11.44 -25.56
C SER A 57 12.54 12.45 -25.34
N LYS A 58 11.67 12.14 -24.38
CA LYS A 58 10.65 13.05 -23.85
C LYS A 58 10.54 12.83 -22.36
N LEU A 59 10.67 13.91 -21.59
CA LEU A 59 10.47 13.91 -20.15
C LEU A 59 9.01 14.24 -19.84
N GLU A 60 8.43 13.55 -18.84
CA GLU A 60 7.08 13.82 -18.35
C GLU A 60 7.06 13.75 -16.83
N ILE A 61 6.56 14.81 -16.19
CA ILE A 61 6.26 14.81 -14.76
C ILE A 61 4.88 14.20 -14.59
N TYR A 62 4.77 13.13 -13.79
CA TYR A 62 3.49 12.46 -13.57
C TYR A 62 2.90 12.70 -12.18
N GLY A 63 3.65 13.35 -11.29
CA GLY A 63 3.16 13.70 -9.98
C GLY A 63 4.22 14.24 -9.02
N GLU A 64 3.85 14.23 -7.75
CA GLU A 64 4.70 14.62 -6.63
C GLU A 64 4.56 13.62 -5.48
N SER A 65 5.64 13.40 -4.71
CA SER A 65 5.62 12.60 -3.48
C SER A 65 4.88 13.31 -2.35
N ASN A 66 4.70 12.64 -1.22
CA ASN A 66 4.13 13.27 -0.03
C ASN A 66 4.91 14.49 0.47
N GLU A 67 6.23 14.56 0.25
CA GLU A 67 7.06 15.71 0.60
C GLU A 67 7.22 16.72 -0.55
N GLY A 68 6.43 16.58 -1.63
CA GLY A 68 6.43 17.50 -2.77
C GLY A 68 7.61 17.33 -3.72
N ARG A 69 8.27 16.17 -3.73
CA ARG A 69 9.33 15.87 -4.69
C ARG A 69 8.75 15.36 -6.00
N THR A 70 9.32 15.84 -7.11
CA THR A 70 8.86 15.51 -8.46
C THR A 70 8.99 14.03 -8.77
N LEU A 71 7.92 13.42 -9.29
CA LEU A 71 7.91 12.09 -9.89
C LEU A 71 7.90 12.24 -11.41
N GLN A 72 8.90 11.65 -12.08
CA GLN A 72 9.12 11.85 -13.52
C GLN A 72 9.40 10.55 -14.25
N LEU A 73 9.01 10.52 -15.54
CA LEU A 73 9.34 9.47 -16.49
C LEU A 73 10.13 10.07 -17.64
N ILE A 74 11.10 9.31 -18.16
CA ILE A 74 11.70 9.59 -19.45
C ILE A 74 11.31 8.52 -20.45
N PHE A 75 10.76 8.95 -21.58
CA PHE A 75 10.46 8.13 -22.76
C PHE A 75 11.66 8.19 -23.70
N ILE A 76 12.14 7.04 -24.14
CA ILE A 76 13.31 6.89 -25.02
C ILE A 76 12.90 6.08 -26.25
N GLY A 77 13.19 6.59 -27.44
CA GLY A 77 12.86 5.94 -28.70
C GLY A 77 13.47 6.66 -29.91
N SER A 78 13.18 6.18 -31.10
CA SER A 78 13.55 6.91 -32.32
C SER A 78 12.81 8.24 -32.41
N GLU A 79 13.27 9.14 -33.27
CA GLU A 79 12.59 10.41 -33.51
C GLU A 79 11.12 10.20 -33.93
N ASN A 80 10.86 9.17 -34.74
CA ASN A 80 9.50 8.81 -35.11
C ASN A 80 8.66 8.32 -33.93
N THR A 81 9.24 7.47 -33.08
CA THR A 81 8.60 6.96 -31.87
C THR A 81 8.21 8.10 -30.92
N ILE A 82 9.16 9.00 -30.65
CA ILE A 82 8.93 10.14 -29.71
C ILE A 82 7.87 11.12 -30.25
N LYS A 83 7.84 11.38 -31.57
CA LYS A 83 6.82 12.24 -32.18
C LYS A 83 5.41 11.63 -32.15
N ASN A 84 5.31 10.31 -32.14
CA ASN A 84 4.04 9.59 -32.26
C ASN A 84 3.60 8.87 -30.96
N LEU A 85 4.09 9.26 -29.78
CA LEU A 85 3.80 8.62 -28.50
C LEU A 85 2.30 8.42 -28.24
N GLU A 86 1.47 9.43 -28.49
CA GLU A 86 0.02 9.35 -28.32
C GLU A 86 -0.63 8.30 -29.25
N GLN A 87 -0.16 8.22 -30.49
CA GLN A 87 -0.64 7.23 -31.42
C GLN A 87 -0.23 5.82 -31.00
N ILE A 88 1.02 5.64 -30.59
CA ILE A 88 1.53 4.36 -30.08
C ILE A 88 0.70 3.90 -28.89
N ARG A 89 0.49 4.77 -27.92
CA ARG A 89 -0.34 4.49 -26.74
C ARG A 89 -1.76 4.07 -27.13
N ASN A 90 -2.42 4.84 -28.00
CA ASN A 90 -3.78 4.55 -28.41
C ASN A 90 -3.89 3.24 -29.21
N ASN A 91 -2.93 2.96 -30.07
CA ASN A 91 -2.87 1.70 -30.81
C ASN A 91 -2.65 0.49 -29.89
N HIS A 92 -1.81 0.65 -28.89
CA HIS A 92 -1.49 -0.40 -27.93
C HIS A 92 -2.69 -0.79 -27.06
N ILE A 93 -3.44 0.17 -26.53
CA ILE A 93 -4.65 -0.08 -25.73
C ILE A 93 -5.79 -0.64 -26.61
N ASN A 94 -5.92 -0.15 -27.86
CA ASN A 94 -6.88 -0.64 -28.82
C ASN A 94 -6.29 -1.82 -29.62
N THR A 95 -6.28 -3.01 -29.05
CA THR A 95 -5.66 -4.26 -29.56
C THR A 95 -6.02 -4.67 -31.00
N SER A 96 -6.81 -3.90 -31.71
CA SER A 96 -7.23 -4.15 -33.11
C SER A 96 -6.27 -3.65 -34.18
N VAL A 97 -5.16 -3.00 -33.80
CA VAL A 97 -4.24 -2.35 -34.75
C VAL A 97 -2.93 -3.14 -34.85
N ASN A 98 -2.59 -3.60 -36.05
CA ASN A 98 -1.38 -4.40 -36.32
C ASN A 98 -0.04 -3.62 -36.29
N GLU A 99 -0.07 -2.32 -36.03
CA GLU A 99 1.11 -1.45 -36.02
C GLU A 99 1.46 -1.01 -34.59
N ASN A 100 2.04 -1.92 -33.80
CA ASN A 100 2.53 -1.63 -32.46
C ASN A 100 4.04 -1.88 -32.36
N ILE A 101 4.66 -1.15 -31.43
CA ILE A 101 6.03 -1.43 -30.98
C ILE A 101 5.98 -1.87 -29.53
N PRO A 102 6.85 -2.79 -29.08
CA PRO A 102 6.91 -3.16 -27.67
C PRO A 102 7.28 -1.99 -26.79
N ILE A 103 6.69 -1.97 -25.61
CA ILE A 103 6.95 -0.98 -24.56
C ILE A 103 7.66 -1.70 -23.42
N VAL A 104 8.87 -1.23 -23.10
CA VAL A 104 9.67 -1.71 -21.97
C VAL A 104 9.67 -0.62 -20.88
N TRP A 105 9.25 -0.95 -19.67
CA TRP A 105 9.28 -0.02 -18.55
C TRP A 105 10.27 -0.50 -17.50
N LEU A 106 11.25 0.32 -17.19
CA LEU A 106 12.29 0.08 -16.19
C LEU A 106 12.03 1.01 -15.00
N SER A 107 11.69 0.43 -13.86
CA SER A 107 11.41 1.13 -12.59
C SER A 107 12.56 0.95 -11.62
N TYR A 108 12.96 2.03 -10.95
CA TYR A 108 14.09 2.01 -10.04
C TYR A 108 13.75 2.69 -8.71
N ASN A 109 14.37 2.22 -7.63
CA ASN A 109 14.40 2.88 -6.34
C ASN A 109 13.01 3.03 -5.69
N VAL A 110 12.18 1.99 -5.75
CA VAL A 110 10.93 1.92 -4.98
C VAL A 110 11.24 1.89 -3.48
N HIS A 111 12.35 1.29 -3.08
CA HIS A 111 12.96 1.44 -1.77
C HIS A 111 14.07 2.48 -1.84
N GLY A 112 13.90 3.58 -1.10
CA GLY A 112 14.77 4.75 -1.26
C GLY A 112 16.24 4.50 -0.89
N ASN A 113 16.52 3.61 0.05
CA ASN A 113 17.89 3.24 0.45
C ASN A 113 18.57 2.20 -0.47
N GLU A 114 17.87 1.69 -1.47
CA GLU A 114 18.42 0.86 -2.54
C GLU A 114 18.92 1.76 -3.68
N SER A 115 19.91 2.58 -3.35
CA SER A 115 20.22 3.79 -4.11
C SER A 115 21.05 3.59 -5.36
N SER A 116 21.69 2.42 -5.59
CA SER A 116 22.45 2.15 -6.82
C SER A 116 21.54 2.05 -8.06
N GLY A 117 20.29 1.62 -7.89
CA GLY A 117 19.32 1.54 -8.97
C GLY A 117 19.11 2.87 -9.71
N THR A 118 18.95 3.99 -8.99
CA THR A 118 18.80 5.32 -9.62
C THR A 118 20.08 5.73 -10.39
N GLU A 119 21.26 5.45 -9.84
CA GLU A 119 22.52 5.74 -10.55
C GLU A 119 22.60 4.90 -11.84
N ALA A 120 22.16 3.63 -11.78
CA ALA A 120 22.06 2.77 -12.95
C ALA A 120 21.01 3.24 -13.97
N ALA A 121 19.87 3.79 -13.51
CA ALA A 121 18.85 4.37 -14.39
C ALA A 121 19.43 5.52 -15.24
N MET A 122 20.23 6.38 -14.64
CA MET A 122 20.89 7.50 -15.32
C MET A 122 21.88 7.00 -16.39
N GLU A 123 22.72 6.03 -16.06
CA GLU A 123 23.68 5.46 -17.00
C GLU A 123 23.01 4.65 -18.12
N THR A 124 21.98 3.84 -17.77
CA THR A 124 21.19 3.08 -18.75
C THR A 124 20.55 4.01 -19.78
N ALA A 125 19.93 5.11 -19.34
CA ALA A 125 19.32 6.09 -20.23
C ALA A 125 20.33 6.72 -21.20
N LEU A 126 21.52 7.08 -20.69
CA LEU A 126 22.59 7.65 -21.50
C LEU A 126 23.11 6.65 -22.56
N ILE A 127 23.37 5.40 -22.16
CA ILE A 127 23.84 4.34 -23.08
C ILE A 127 22.82 4.07 -24.18
N LEU A 128 21.52 3.94 -23.82
CA LEU A 128 20.46 3.74 -24.79
C LEU A 128 20.43 4.86 -25.86
N LEU A 129 20.48 6.11 -25.42
CA LEU A 129 20.42 7.26 -26.33
C LEU A 129 21.68 7.44 -27.19
N ARG A 130 22.84 7.09 -26.65
CA ARG A 130 24.14 7.30 -27.33
C ARG A 130 24.52 6.12 -28.19
N ASP A 131 24.42 4.90 -27.69
CA ASP A 131 25.10 3.70 -28.18
C ASP A 131 24.16 2.62 -28.73
N LYS A 132 22.83 2.69 -28.47
CA LYS A 132 21.85 1.63 -28.81
C LYS A 132 20.74 2.10 -29.76
N LYS A 133 21.08 2.95 -30.70
CA LYS A 133 20.09 3.55 -31.61
C LYS A 133 19.29 2.53 -32.41
N GLU A 134 19.89 1.39 -32.77
CA GLU A 134 19.27 0.31 -33.51
C GLU A 134 18.10 -0.33 -32.77
N TRP A 135 18.11 -0.34 -31.44
CA TRP A 135 16.97 -0.83 -30.62
C TRP A 135 15.83 0.19 -30.57
N LEU A 136 16.18 1.48 -30.60
CA LEU A 136 15.21 2.57 -30.45
C LEU A 136 14.27 2.73 -31.66
N ASP A 137 14.62 2.16 -32.83
CA ASP A 137 13.75 2.19 -34.02
C ASP A 137 12.53 1.28 -33.86
N ASP A 138 12.63 0.24 -33.03
CA ASP A 138 11.64 -0.81 -32.88
C ASP A 138 11.04 -0.91 -31.45
N LEU A 139 11.51 -0.12 -30.50
CA LEU A 139 11.06 -0.13 -29.10
C LEU A 139 10.71 1.27 -28.60
N LEU A 140 9.77 1.31 -27.66
CA LEU A 140 9.60 2.42 -26.73
C LEU A 140 10.09 2.00 -25.34
N ILE A 141 11.03 2.72 -24.78
CA ILE A 141 11.56 2.47 -23.44
C ILE A 141 11.09 3.59 -22.52
N ILE A 142 10.52 3.24 -21.38
CA ILE A 142 10.10 4.15 -20.32
C ILE A 142 10.98 3.87 -19.12
N ILE A 143 11.63 4.90 -18.57
CA ILE A 143 12.42 4.79 -17.35
C ILE A 143 11.77 5.65 -16.28
N ASP A 144 11.45 5.03 -15.14
CA ASP A 144 11.08 5.69 -13.88
C ASP A 144 12.29 5.64 -12.94
N PRO A 145 13.07 6.72 -12.84
CA PRO A 145 14.39 6.65 -12.22
C PRO A 145 14.37 6.64 -10.70
N CYS A 146 13.26 7.05 -10.08
CA CYS A 146 13.16 7.15 -8.62
C CYS A 146 11.70 7.18 -8.17
N LEU A 147 11.15 6.02 -7.86
CA LEU A 147 9.77 5.85 -7.39
C LEU A 147 9.54 6.39 -5.98
N ASN A 148 10.57 6.38 -5.14
CA ASN A 148 10.53 6.82 -3.74
C ASN A 148 11.57 7.92 -3.46
N PRO A 149 11.34 9.15 -3.94
CA PRO A 149 12.28 10.25 -3.76
C PRO A 149 12.43 10.69 -2.30
N ASP A 150 11.40 10.53 -1.46
CA ASP A 150 11.43 10.89 -0.05
C ASP A 150 12.37 9.94 0.73
N GLY A 151 12.21 8.64 0.51
CA GLY A 151 13.09 7.63 1.07
C GLY A 151 14.53 7.75 0.57
N ARG A 152 14.70 8.00 -0.75
CA ARG A 152 16.03 8.21 -1.33
C ARG A 152 16.76 9.39 -0.68
N ASP A 153 16.14 10.55 -0.59
CA ASP A 153 16.79 11.72 -0.01
C ASP A 153 17.07 11.54 1.49
N ARG A 154 16.21 10.78 2.20
CA ARG A 154 16.48 10.40 3.60
C ARG A 154 17.78 9.62 3.71
N TYR A 155 17.97 8.58 2.90
CA TYR A 155 19.18 7.77 2.88
C TYR A 155 20.41 8.55 2.39
N VAL A 156 20.32 9.21 1.24
CA VAL A 156 21.45 9.93 0.63
C VAL A 156 21.97 11.07 1.53
N ASN A 157 21.05 11.80 2.19
CA ASN A 157 21.45 12.85 3.15
C ASN A 157 22.08 12.25 4.41
N PHE A 158 21.56 11.15 4.94
CA PHE A 158 22.20 10.41 6.02
C PHE A 158 23.62 9.97 5.62
N PHE A 159 23.77 9.30 4.48
CA PHE A 159 25.07 8.84 3.99
C PHE A 159 26.06 10.00 3.87
N LYS A 160 25.68 11.10 3.21
CA LYS A 160 26.53 12.29 3.04
C LYS A 160 26.91 12.96 4.37
N GLN A 161 26.06 12.87 5.39
CA GLN A 161 26.35 13.41 6.72
C GLN A 161 27.47 12.66 7.43
N TYR A 162 27.54 11.33 7.27
CA TYR A 162 28.47 10.48 8.01
C TYR A 162 29.62 9.91 7.17
N SER A 163 29.57 10.03 5.83
CA SER A 163 30.66 9.57 4.96
C SER A 163 31.90 10.45 5.13
N THR A 164 33.08 9.82 5.04
CA THR A 164 34.38 10.48 5.12
C THR A 164 35.00 10.64 3.73
N VAL A 165 35.96 11.57 3.59
CA VAL A 165 36.70 11.82 2.33
C VAL A 165 37.41 10.55 1.85
N SER A 166 37.96 9.78 2.76
CA SER A 166 38.49 8.44 2.50
C SER A 166 37.37 7.44 2.68
N LYS A 167 36.82 6.90 1.59
CA LYS A 167 35.78 5.87 1.63
C LYS A 167 36.14 4.76 2.62
N ASN A 168 35.21 4.47 3.54
CA ASN A 168 35.39 3.43 4.56
C ASN A 168 34.50 2.23 4.22
N SER A 169 35.08 1.12 3.83
CA SER A 169 34.34 -0.10 3.48
C SER A 169 34.04 -1.02 4.68
N ASN A 170 34.35 -0.58 5.91
CA ASN A 170 33.99 -1.34 7.10
C ASN A 170 32.51 -1.15 7.44
N VAL A 171 31.72 -2.20 7.35
CA VAL A 171 30.26 -2.21 7.61
C VAL A 171 29.86 -1.66 8.99
N ARG A 172 30.79 -1.57 9.95
CA ARG A 172 30.56 -0.99 11.28
C ARG A 172 30.77 0.52 11.35
N SER A 173 31.24 1.15 10.27
CA SER A 173 31.28 2.62 10.18
C SER A 173 29.89 3.20 10.19
N LEU A 174 29.72 4.42 10.74
CA LEU A 174 28.42 5.09 10.86
C LEU A 174 27.72 5.26 9.51
N GLU A 175 28.45 5.46 8.43
CA GLU A 175 27.90 5.60 7.08
C GLU A 175 27.17 4.35 6.56
N HIS A 176 27.33 3.18 7.23
CA HIS A 176 26.67 1.91 6.96
C HIS A 176 25.58 1.55 8.00
N GLN A 177 25.32 2.44 8.95
CA GLN A 177 24.38 2.22 10.05
C GLN A 177 23.23 3.23 9.96
N GLU A 178 22.34 2.97 9.00
CA GLU A 178 21.18 3.83 8.77
C GLU A 178 20.29 3.87 10.03
N PRO A 179 19.96 5.06 10.57
CA PRO A 179 19.11 5.17 11.74
C PRO A 179 17.64 4.89 11.40
N TRP A 180 16.87 4.54 12.40
CA TRP A 180 15.42 4.46 12.28
C TRP A 180 14.84 5.79 11.69
N PRO A 181 13.86 5.75 10.78
CA PRO A 181 13.16 4.58 10.25
C PRO A 181 13.80 3.95 9.02
N GLY A 182 14.94 4.44 8.56
CA GLY A 182 15.59 4.06 7.33
C GLY A 182 14.98 4.73 6.09
N GLY A 183 15.71 4.68 4.98
CA GLY A 183 15.29 5.23 3.68
C GLY A 183 14.48 4.26 2.82
N ARG A 184 14.22 3.03 3.28
CA ARG A 184 13.42 2.05 2.54
C ARG A 184 12.03 2.61 2.23
N PHE A 185 11.38 3.20 3.21
CA PHE A 185 10.00 3.62 3.21
C PHE A 185 9.79 5.04 2.64
N ASN A 186 8.55 5.33 2.20
CA ASN A 186 8.16 6.69 1.82
C ASN A 186 8.02 7.62 3.05
N HIS A 187 7.38 8.78 2.90
CA HIS A 187 7.13 9.72 3.99
C HIS A 187 6.40 9.10 5.17
N TYR A 188 5.27 8.42 4.93
CA TYR A 188 4.45 7.76 5.96
C TYR A 188 4.94 6.39 6.36
N LEU A 189 6.17 6.02 6.06
CA LEU A 189 6.80 4.74 6.39
C LEU A 189 6.10 3.52 5.75
N PHE A 190 5.44 3.71 4.63
CA PHE A 190 4.90 2.61 3.82
C PHE A 190 5.96 2.04 2.88
N ASP A 191 5.93 0.73 2.71
CA ASP A 191 6.65 0.06 1.65
C ASP A 191 5.88 0.20 0.33
N LEU A 192 6.41 1.02 -0.58
CA LEU A 192 5.76 1.26 -1.87
C LEU A 192 5.75 0.02 -2.80
N ASN A 193 6.61 -0.98 -2.50
CA ASN A 193 6.55 -2.29 -3.15
C ASN A 193 5.57 -3.28 -2.46
N ARG A 194 4.70 -2.75 -1.61
CA ARG A 194 3.53 -3.44 -1.06
C ARG A 194 2.22 -2.71 -1.38
N ASP A 195 2.30 -1.62 -2.17
CA ASP A 195 1.18 -0.70 -2.40
C ASP A 195 0.74 -0.57 -3.87
N TRP A 196 1.21 -1.46 -4.76
CA TRP A 196 0.84 -1.47 -6.18
C TRP A 196 -0.66 -1.74 -6.43
N ALA A 197 -1.27 -2.63 -5.65
CA ALA A 197 -2.69 -2.95 -5.75
C ALA A 197 -3.57 -2.17 -4.78
N TRP A 198 -3.02 -1.67 -3.67
CA TRP A 198 -3.82 -1.05 -2.62
C TRP A 198 -3.94 0.45 -2.77
N LEU A 199 -2.95 1.10 -3.38
CA LEU A 199 -2.97 2.52 -3.75
C LEU A 199 -3.27 3.42 -2.55
N THR A 200 -2.71 3.10 -1.40
CA THR A 200 -2.90 3.85 -0.17
C THR A 200 -2.04 5.11 -0.14
N GLN A 201 -0.92 5.11 -0.88
CA GLN A 201 0.04 6.20 -0.95
C GLN A 201 -0.10 6.99 -2.26
N VAL A 202 0.15 8.30 -2.17
CA VAL A 202 -0.01 9.22 -3.31
C VAL A 202 0.92 8.88 -4.46
N GLU A 203 2.14 8.42 -4.16
CA GLU A 203 3.13 7.97 -5.14
C GLU A 203 2.57 6.81 -5.97
N SER A 204 2.01 5.79 -5.29
CA SER A 204 1.40 4.62 -5.94
C SER A 204 0.21 4.98 -6.80
N GLN A 205 -0.68 5.87 -6.32
CA GLN A 205 -1.86 6.32 -7.08
C GLN A 205 -1.46 7.00 -8.38
N GLN A 206 -0.46 7.88 -8.33
CA GLN A 206 0.01 8.61 -9.50
C GLN A 206 0.73 7.70 -10.49
N ARG A 207 1.56 6.78 -9.98
CA ARG A 207 2.26 5.76 -10.78
C ARG A 207 1.29 4.85 -11.52
N ILE A 208 0.30 4.26 -10.83
CA ILE A 208 -0.67 3.34 -11.44
C ILE A 208 -1.53 4.05 -12.49
N LYS A 209 -1.89 5.29 -12.27
CA LYS A 209 -2.56 6.10 -13.30
C LYS A 209 -1.74 6.20 -14.58
N LYS A 210 -0.41 6.33 -14.48
CA LYS A 210 0.49 6.32 -15.63
C LYS A 210 0.68 4.92 -16.19
N TYR A 211 0.88 3.94 -15.33
CA TYR A 211 1.01 2.54 -15.73
C TYR A 211 -0.19 2.08 -16.57
N ASN A 212 -1.40 2.34 -16.13
CA ASN A 212 -2.63 1.97 -16.86
C ASN A 212 -2.75 2.66 -18.22
N GLN A 213 -2.18 3.86 -18.39
CA GLN A 213 -2.15 4.53 -19.70
C GLN A 213 -1.22 3.84 -20.71
N TRP A 214 -0.18 3.17 -20.23
CA TRP A 214 0.84 2.58 -21.07
C TRP A 214 0.84 1.05 -21.10
N MET A 215 0.45 0.39 -19.99
CA MET A 215 0.42 -1.07 -19.86
C MET A 215 1.57 -1.78 -20.58
N PRO A 216 2.82 -1.65 -20.12
CA PRO A 216 4.00 -2.09 -20.86
C PRO A 216 3.96 -3.59 -21.14
N HIS A 217 4.67 -4.03 -22.18
CA HIS A 217 4.86 -5.45 -22.47
C HIS A 217 5.87 -6.10 -21.51
N VAL A 218 6.87 -5.33 -21.08
CA VAL A 218 7.88 -5.75 -20.12
C VAL A 218 7.99 -4.69 -19.03
N HIS A 219 7.95 -5.11 -17.77
CA HIS A 219 8.16 -4.24 -16.62
C HIS A 219 9.22 -4.83 -15.71
N VAL A 220 10.19 -4.01 -15.31
CA VAL A 220 11.25 -4.40 -14.38
C VAL A 220 11.20 -3.51 -13.16
N ASP A 221 11.26 -4.09 -11.97
CA ASP A 221 11.45 -3.41 -10.69
C ASP A 221 12.87 -3.73 -10.18
N VAL A 222 13.70 -2.69 -10.04
CA VAL A 222 15.13 -2.79 -9.74
C VAL A 222 15.37 -2.51 -8.27
N HIS A 223 15.92 -3.49 -7.56
CA HIS A 223 16.06 -3.55 -6.11
C HIS A 223 17.48 -3.85 -5.62
N GLU A 224 17.67 -3.74 -4.32
CA GLU A 224 18.87 -4.22 -3.62
C GLU A 224 18.49 -5.09 -2.41
N GLN A 225 19.20 -6.20 -2.26
CA GLN A 225 19.11 -7.14 -1.14
C GLN A 225 20.33 -7.06 -0.21
N GLY A 226 20.50 -8.02 0.70
CA GLY A 226 21.61 -8.06 1.68
C GLY A 226 22.99 -7.94 1.03
N ILE A 227 23.93 -7.28 1.72
CA ILE A 227 25.28 -6.97 1.19
C ILE A 227 26.14 -8.18 0.82
N ASN A 228 25.77 -9.37 1.28
CA ASN A 228 26.51 -10.60 1.04
C ASN A 228 25.87 -11.50 -0.02
N GLU A 229 24.71 -11.10 -0.57
CA GLU A 229 23.99 -11.88 -1.55
C GLU A 229 24.57 -11.70 -2.94
N ASN A 230 24.42 -12.74 -3.79
CA ASN A 230 24.73 -12.62 -5.20
C ASN A 230 23.60 -11.90 -5.94
N TYR A 231 23.81 -11.50 -7.20
CA TYR A 231 22.76 -10.88 -7.98
C TYR A 231 21.62 -11.86 -8.28
N TYR A 232 20.36 -11.40 -8.11
CA TYR A 232 19.18 -12.16 -8.48
C TYR A 232 18.54 -11.57 -9.75
N PHE A 233 18.12 -12.48 -10.65
CA PHE A 233 17.26 -12.17 -11.79
C PHE A 233 16.37 -13.38 -12.15
N PRO A 234 15.26 -13.16 -12.92
CA PRO A 234 14.34 -14.23 -13.30
C PRO A 234 15.03 -15.41 -14.04
N PRO A 235 14.36 -16.57 -14.09
CA PRO A 235 12.99 -16.85 -13.67
C PRO A 235 12.76 -16.84 -12.15
N ALA A 236 11.54 -16.43 -11.76
CA ALA A 236 11.13 -16.40 -10.37
C ALA A 236 10.96 -17.80 -9.77
N ALA A 237 10.82 -17.88 -8.43
CA ALA A 237 10.47 -19.11 -7.70
C ALA A 237 8.97 -19.40 -7.76
N GLU A 238 8.57 -20.65 -7.50
CA GLU A 238 7.17 -20.95 -7.16
C GLU A 238 6.85 -20.44 -5.72
N PRO A 239 5.58 -20.12 -5.41
CA PRO A 239 4.41 -20.29 -6.27
C PRO A 239 4.18 -19.16 -7.25
N TYR A 240 3.64 -19.51 -8.41
CA TYR A 240 3.04 -18.56 -9.33
C TYR A 240 1.52 -18.55 -9.15
N HIS A 241 0.90 -17.39 -9.23
CA HIS A 241 -0.54 -17.34 -9.34
C HIS A 241 -1.01 -17.96 -10.68
N GLU A 242 -2.11 -18.75 -10.64
CA GLU A 242 -2.59 -19.50 -11.80
C GLU A 242 -2.95 -18.65 -13.03
N ILE A 243 -3.10 -17.33 -12.86
CA ILE A 243 -3.38 -16.39 -13.96
C ILE A 243 -2.13 -16.07 -14.79
N ILE A 244 -0.94 -16.41 -14.30
CA ILE A 244 0.32 -16.17 -15.01
C ILE A 244 0.47 -17.24 -16.08
N THR A 245 0.54 -16.80 -17.34
CA THR A 245 0.57 -17.67 -18.51
C THR A 245 1.90 -18.38 -18.70
N ASP A 246 1.88 -19.52 -19.40
CA ASP A 246 3.10 -20.24 -19.78
C ASP A 246 4.04 -19.37 -20.63
N TRP A 247 3.48 -18.46 -21.46
CA TRP A 247 4.25 -17.49 -22.20
C TRP A 247 5.04 -16.52 -21.32
N GLN A 248 4.37 -15.95 -20.31
CA GLN A 248 5.04 -15.03 -19.39
C GLN A 248 6.19 -15.74 -18.64
N ARG A 249 5.99 -16.97 -18.19
CA ARG A 249 7.03 -17.80 -17.58
C ARG A 249 8.17 -18.07 -18.56
N LYS A 250 7.85 -18.45 -19.80
CA LYS A 250 8.83 -18.73 -20.84
C LYS A 250 9.67 -17.50 -21.20
N PHE A 251 9.05 -16.34 -21.21
CA PHE A 251 9.79 -15.11 -21.49
C PHE A 251 10.78 -14.76 -20.39
N GLN A 252 10.44 -15.02 -19.12
CA GLN A 252 11.40 -14.89 -18.02
C GLN A 252 12.60 -15.82 -18.19
N GLU A 253 12.43 -17.00 -18.77
CA GLU A 253 13.58 -17.86 -19.12
C GLU A 253 14.48 -17.20 -20.17
N TYR A 254 13.91 -16.60 -21.24
CA TYR A 254 14.70 -15.86 -22.24
C TYR A 254 15.49 -14.71 -21.62
N ILE A 255 14.87 -13.97 -20.70
CA ILE A 255 15.55 -12.92 -19.94
C ILE A 255 16.71 -13.50 -19.14
N GLY A 256 16.46 -14.56 -18.33
CA GLY A 256 17.49 -15.20 -17.50
C GLY A 256 18.66 -15.74 -18.32
N GLU A 257 18.38 -16.42 -19.44
CA GLU A 257 19.41 -16.91 -20.36
C GLU A 257 20.26 -15.80 -20.96
N ASN A 258 19.68 -14.64 -21.25
CA ASN A 258 20.43 -13.52 -21.79
C ASN A 258 21.22 -12.78 -20.69
N HIS A 259 20.64 -12.62 -19.49
CA HIS A 259 21.36 -12.07 -18.34
C HIS A 259 22.58 -12.92 -18.00
N ALA A 260 22.43 -14.24 -17.98
CA ALA A 260 23.53 -15.17 -17.74
C ALA A 260 24.72 -14.92 -18.70
N LYS A 261 24.48 -14.65 -20.00
CA LYS A 261 25.56 -14.32 -20.95
C LYS A 261 26.33 -13.06 -20.55
N TYR A 262 25.62 -12.02 -20.08
CA TYR A 262 26.26 -10.78 -19.65
C TYR A 262 27.06 -10.98 -18.35
N PHE A 263 26.51 -11.73 -17.39
CA PHE A 263 27.13 -11.97 -16.10
C PHE A 263 28.31 -12.94 -16.19
N ASP A 264 28.15 -14.04 -16.96
CA ASP A 264 29.24 -15.00 -17.22
C ASP A 264 30.44 -14.35 -17.91
N ALA A 265 30.18 -13.45 -18.90
CA ALA A 265 31.24 -12.74 -19.59
C ALA A 265 32.07 -11.82 -18.69
N ASN A 266 31.49 -11.38 -17.56
CA ASN A 266 32.14 -10.53 -16.56
C ASN A 266 32.56 -11.29 -15.31
N ASN A 267 32.31 -12.61 -15.21
CA ASN A 267 32.57 -13.47 -14.06
C ASN A 267 31.81 -13.00 -12.79
N TRP A 268 30.61 -12.47 -12.95
CA TRP A 268 29.73 -12.09 -11.84
C TRP A 268 28.85 -13.26 -11.44
N LEU A 269 28.71 -13.50 -10.13
CA LEU A 269 27.84 -14.55 -9.60
C LEU A 269 26.39 -14.08 -9.52
N TYR A 270 25.47 -15.00 -9.78
CA TYR A 270 24.05 -14.76 -9.77
C TYR A 270 23.27 -16.02 -9.37
N PHE A 271 21.98 -15.83 -9.05
CA PHE A 271 21.03 -16.92 -8.85
C PHE A 271 19.66 -16.57 -9.42
N SER A 272 18.82 -17.58 -9.58
CA SER A 272 17.43 -17.48 -10.05
C SER A 272 16.61 -18.63 -9.46
N LYS A 273 15.27 -18.58 -9.55
CA LYS A 273 14.35 -19.67 -9.13
C LYS A 273 14.35 -19.92 -7.63
N GLU A 274 14.75 -18.97 -6.84
CA GLU A 274 14.81 -19.05 -5.39
C GLU A 274 14.22 -17.76 -4.79
N ILE A 275 13.61 -17.81 -3.61
CA ILE A 275 13.12 -16.74 -2.74
C ILE A 275 11.92 -15.98 -3.34
N PHE A 276 12.09 -15.33 -4.48
CA PHE A 276 11.11 -14.37 -5.03
C PHE A 276 10.07 -15.09 -5.87
N ASP A 277 8.84 -15.16 -5.36
CA ASP A 277 7.68 -15.74 -6.02
C ASP A 277 6.85 -14.69 -6.79
N LEU A 278 5.84 -15.14 -7.54
CA LEU A 278 4.92 -14.28 -8.29
C LEU A 278 3.47 -14.57 -7.89
N LEU A 279 3.16 -14.36 -6.62
CA LEU A 279 1.85 -14.64 -6.04
C LEU A 279 1.15 -13.38 -5.54
N TYR A 280 1.78 -12.62 -4.65
CA TYR A 280 1.16 -11.46 -4.00
C TYR A 280 0.93 -10.31 -4.99
N PRO A 281 -0.31 -9.75 -5.13
CA PRO A 281 -0.66 -8.87 -6.23
C PRO A 281 -0.12 -7.44 -6.15
N SER A 282 0.57 -7.09 -5.08
CA SER A 282 0.93 -5.70 -4.80
C SER A 282 2.43 -5.44 -4.86
N TYR A 283 3.16 -6.21 -5.67
CA TYR A 283 4.56 -6.01 -6.04
C TYR A 283 4.74 -5.37 -7.41
N GLY A 284 5.90 -4.76 -7.63
CA GLY A 284 6.28 -4.16 -8.90
C GLY A 284 6.55 -5.14 -10.03
N ASP A 285 6.67 -6.42 -9.75
CA ASP A 285 6.74 -7.51 -10.73
C ASP A 285 5.39 -8.20 -10.95
N THR A 286 4.70 -8.55 -9.87
CA THR A 286 3.49 -9.38 -9.92
C THR A 286 2.28 -8.60 -10.42
N TYR A 287 2.09 -7.33 -10.01
CA TYR A 287 1.02 -6.48 -10.52
C TYR A 287 1.06 -6.32 -12.04
N PRO A 288 2.23 -6.06 -12.66
CA PRO A 288 2.37 -6.09 -14.12
C PRO A 288 2.00 -7.42 -14.76
N MET A 289 2.37 -8.56 -14.16
CA MET A 289 2.02 -9.90 -14.67
C MET A 289 0.50 -10.07 -14.78
N TYR A 290 -0.27 -9.57 -13.81
CA TYR A 290 -1.73 -9.63 -13.82
C TYR A 290 -2.40 -8.66 -14.80
N ASN A 291 -1.60 -7.79 -15.42
CA ASN A 291 -2.01 -6.85 -16.46
C ASN A 291 -1.41 -7.18 -17.84
N GLY A 292 -0.86 -8.38 -18.03
CA GLY A 292 -0.37 -8.88 -19.31
C GLY A 292 1.10 -8.60 -19.61
N ALA A 293 1.79 -7.85 -18.76
CA ALA A 293 3.22 -7.61 -18.91
C ALA A 293 4.05 -8.84 -18.48
N ILE A 294 5.31 -8.87 -18.90
CA ILE A 294 6.34 -9.70 -18.26
C ILE A 294 6.91 -8.89 -17.11
N GLY A 295 6.42 -9.15 -15.89
CA GLY A 295 6.88 -8.48 -14.68
C GLY A 295 8.10 -9.21 -14.09
N MET A 296 9.06 -8.45 -13.55
CA MET A 296 10.32 -9.01 -13.06
C MET A 296 10.90 -8.13 -11.94
N THR A 297 11.53 -8.77 -10.98
CA THR A 297 12.39 -8.15 -9.96
C THR A 297 13.85 -8.50 -10.23
N TYR A 298 14.75 -7.52 -10.06
CA TYR A 298 16.20 -7.71 -10.06
C TYR A 298 16.75 -7.24 -8.72
N GLU A 299 17.61 -8.06 -8.09
CA GLU A 299 18.16 -7.77 -6.78
C GLU A 299 19.68 -7.75 -6.79
N GLN A 300 20.25 -6.62 -6.42
CA GLN A 300 21.69 -6.44 -6.25
C GLN A 300 22.05 -6.40 -4.76
N ALA A 301 23.19 -6.93 -4.37
CA ALA A 301 23.68 -6.72 -3.00
C ALA A 301 23.85 -5.22 -2.67
N GLY A 302 23.37 -4.79 -1.49
CA GLY A 302 23.48 -3.37 -1.12
C GLY A 302 22.58 -2.95 0.03
N SER A 303 21.34 -2.67 -0.29
CA SER A 303 20.20 -2.42 0.63
C SER A 303 20.49 -1.53 1.84
N GLY A 304 20.87 -0.26 1.62
CA GLY A 304 21.07 0.73 2.67
C GLY A 304 22.36 0.58 3.48
N ARG A 305 23.07 -0.54 3.35
CA ARG A 305 24.29 -0.84 4.13
C ARG A 305 25.57 -0.80 3.32
N ALA A 306 25.52 -0.87 1.99
CA ALA A 306 26.73 -0.92 1.20
C ALA A 306 27.45 0.45 1.05
N GLY A 307 26.76 1.57 1.25
CA GLY A 307 27.34 2.89 1.05
C GLY A 307 27.94 3.03 -0.36
N THR A 308 29.08 3.69 -0.49
CA THR A 308 29.82 3.72 -1.77
C THR A 308 30.82 2.56 -1.92
N SER A 309 31.12 1.85 -0.84
CA SER A 309 31.90 0.59 -0.85
C SER A 309 31.74 -0.15 0.48
N VAL A 310 31.65 -1.48 0.43
CA VAL A 310 31.57 -2.33 1.63
C VAL A 310 32.41 -3.59 1.43
N VAL A 311 33.03 -4.09 2.49
CA VAL A 311 33.67 -5.41 2.51
C VAL A 311 32.61 -6.45 2.85
N THR A 312 32.38 -7.41 1.94
CA THR A 312 31.45 -8.52 2.09
C THR A 312 32.00 -9.59 3.05
N ALA A 313 31.17 -10.53 3.45
CA ALA A 313 31.58 -11.65 4.32
C ALA A 313 32.70 -12.51 3.70
N ASN A 314 32.79 -12.56 2.37
CA ASN A 314 33.84 -13.29 1.66
C ASN A 314 35.18 -12.52 1.61
N GLY A 315 35.23 -11.28 2.09
CA GLY A 315 36.40 -10.43 2.09
C GLY A 315 36.59 -9.59 0.82
N ASP A 316 35.70 -9.71 -0.15
CA ASP A 316 35.68 -8.90 -1.37
C ASP A 316 35.12 -7.50 -1.05
N THR A 317 35.53 -6.50 -1.83
CA THR A 317 34.99 -5.15 -1.71
C THR A 317 33.95 -4.91 -2.81
N LEU A 318 32.71 -4.72 -2.40
CA LEU A 318 31.61 -4.33 -3.30
C LEU A 318 31.50 -2.81 -3.33
N THR A 319 31.69 -2.21 -4.51
CA THR A 319 31.62 -0.75 -4.69
C THR A 319 30.27 -0.32 -5.29
N LEU A 320 29.97 0.97 -5.21
CA LEU A 320 28.81 1.55 -5.90
C LEU A 320 28.93 1.39 -7.41
N SER A 321 30.16 1.52 -7.97
CA SER A 321 30.41 1.31 -9.40
C SER A 321 30.04 -0.10 -9.84
N ASP A 322 30.46 -1.13 -9.10
CA ASP A 322 30.14 -2.52 -9.41
C ASP A 322 28.61 -2.73 -9.43
N ARG A 323 27.90 -2.23 -8.42
CA ARG A 323 26.43 -2.33 -8.32
C ARG A 323 25.73 -1.63 -9.48
N VAL A 324 26.19 -0.45 -9.87
CA VAL A 324 25.67 0.29 -11.03
C VAL A 324 25.91 -0.51 -12.32
N GLU A 325 27.11 -1.06 -12.51
CA GLU A 325 27.47 -1.87 -13.69
C GLU A 325 26.59 -3.13 -13.82
N HIS A 326 26.31 -3.82 -12.70
CA HIS A 326 25.43 -4.98 -12.69
C HIS A 326 24.00 -4.61 -13.12
N HIS A 327 23.41 -3.57 -12.55
CA HIS A 327 22.06 -3.13 -12.90
C HIS A 327 21.96 -2.60 -14.33
N VAL A 328 22.97 -1.88 -14.81
CA VAL A 328 23.05 -1.44 -16.21
C VAL A 328 23.10 -2.63 -17.16
N ALA A 329 23.91 -3.64 -16.86
CA ALA A 329 24.01 -4.85 -17.67
C ALA A 329 22.66 -5.59 -17.74
N ALA A 330 21.98 -5.79 -16.60
CA ALA A 330 20.66 -6.42 -16.54
C ALA A 330 19.61 -5.60 -17.29
N SER A 331 19.60 -4.27 -17.12
CA SER A 331 18.66 -3.38 -17.82
C SER A 331 18.86 -3.40 -19.33
N LEU A 332 20.10 -3.33 -19.82
CA LEU A 332 20.40 -3.42 -21.26
C LEU A 332 20.07 -4.79 -21.83
N SER A 333 20.40 -5.86 -21.11
CA SER A 333 20.04 -7.23 -21.51
C SER A 333 18.53 -7.41 -21.63
N THR A 334 17.73 -6.80 -20.74
CA THR A 334 16.25 -6.80 -20.85
C THR A 334 15.78 -6.15 -22.13
N VAL A 335 16.29 -4.95 -22.44
CA VAL A 335 15.94 -4.21 -23.66
C VAL A 335 16.36 -5.00 -24.91
N GLU A 336 17.52 -5.67 -24.89
CA GLU A 336 17.98 -6.53 -25.97
C GLU A 336 17.02 -7.69 -26.24
N VAL A 337 16.59 -8.42 -25.18
CA VAL A 337 15.62 -9.53 -25.32
C VAL A 337 14.28 -9.01 -25.85
N ALA A 338 13.80 -7.89 -25.35
CA ALA A 338 12.57 -7.27 -25.86
C ALA A 338 12.69 -6.89 -27.35
N TYR A 339 13.84 -6.40 -27.78
CA TYR A 339 14.12 -6.12 -29.18
C TYR A 339 14.13 -7.40 -30.05
N LEU A 340 14.78 -8.46 -29.58
CA LEU A 340 14.87 -9.75 -30.30
C LEU A 340 13.51 -10.43 -30.44
N HIS A 341 12.65 -10.33 -29.43
CA HIS A 341 11.34 -10.98 -29.36
C HIS A 341 10.15 -10.02 -29.58
N LYS A 342 10.37 -8.87 -30.20
CA LYS A 342 9.39 -7.79 -30.36
C LYS A 342 8.04 -8.22 -30.96
N LYS A 343 8.03 -9.14 -31.93
CA LYS A 343 6.79 -9.60 -32.55
C LYS A 343 5.98 -10.51 -31.64
N GLU A 344 6.67 -11.37 -30.90
CA GLU A 344 6.07 -12.29 -29.95
C GLU A 344 5.46 -11.52 -28.78
N LEU A 345 6.18 -10.54 -28.24
CA LEU A 345 5.67 -9.66 -27.17
C LEU A 345 4.35 -8.99 -27.54
N ILE A 346 4.26 -8.43 -28.76
CA ILE A 346 3.02 -7.78 -29.22
C ILE A 346 1.88 -8.79 -29.34
N SER A 347 2.13 -9.96 -29.99
CA SER A 347 1.08 -10.95 -30.24
C SER A 347 0.57 -11.58 -28.94
N GLU A 348 1.45 -11.91 -28.01
CA GLU A 348 1.09 -12.55 -26.76
C GLU A 348 0.42 -11.57 -25.79
N PHE A 349 0.82 -10.30 -25.77
CA PHE A 349 0.10 -9.28 -25.03
C PHE A 349 -1.34 -9.08 -25.54
N GLN A 350 -1.51 -9.11 -26.88
CA GLN A 350 -2.85 -9.04 -27.47
C GLN A 350 -3.72 -10.28 -27.15
N ASN A 351 -3.10 -11.44 -27.03
CA ASN A 351 -3.78 -12.69 -26.71
C ASN A 351 -4.08 -12.83 -25.22
N PHE A 352 -3.36 -12.13 -24.36
CA PHE A 352 -3.42 -12.30 -22.89
C PHE A 352 -4.85 -12.35 -22.35
N ASN A 353 -5.74 -11.46 -22.79
CA ASN A 353 -7.12 -11.41 -22.29
C ASN A 353 -8.07 -12.43 -22.95
N ASN A 354 -7.64 -13.12 -24.01
CA ASN A 354 -8.48 -14.04 -24.76
C ASN A 354 -8.41 -15.50 -24.25
N ASP A 355 -7.38 -15.83 -23.47
CA ASP A 355 -7.04 -17.22 -23.14
C ASP A 355 -7.55 -17.70 -21.77
N PHE A 356 -8.23 -16.83 -21.00
CA PHE A 356 -8.67 -17.20 -19.64
C PHE A 356 -10.05 -17.83 -19.58
N SER A 357 -10.09 -18.97 -18.86
CA SER A 357 -11.35 -19.59 -18.41
C SER A 357 -11.54 -19.30 -16.93
N TYR A 358 -12.45 -18.40 -16.59
CA TYR A 358 -12.73 -18.01 -15.23
C TYR A 358 -13.78 -18.93 -14.58
N THR A 359 -13.49 -19.42 -13.37
CA THR A 359 -14.46 -20.16 -12.54
C THR A 359 -15.68 -19.30 -12.21
N TYR A 360 -15.42 -18.01 -11.88
CA TYR A 360 -16.47 -17.03 -11.62
C TYR A 360 -16.45 -15.94 -12.70
N GLN A 361 -17.63 -15.64 -13.24
CA GLN A 361 -17.80 -14.66 -14.31
C GLN A 361 -18.10 -13.26 -13.77
N SER A 362 -18.54 -13.19 -12.52
CA SER A 362 -18.89 -11.92 -11.88
C SER A 362 -18.94 -12.03 -10.36
N TYR A 363 -18.79 -10.87 -9.72
CA TYR A 363 -18.87 -10.73 -8.27
C TYR A 363 -19.92 -9.70 -7.91
N VAL A 364 -20.93 -10.11 -7.13
CA VAL A 364 -21.96 -9.22 -6.59
C VAL A 364 -21.54 -8.80 -5.21
N LEU A 365 -21.52 -7.49 -4.95
CA LEU A 365 -21.09 -6.90 -3.69
C LEU A 365 -22.25 -6.13 -3.06
N SER A 366 -22.51 -6.40 -1.80
CA SER A 366 -23.59 -5.80 -1.01
C SER A 366 -23.04 -5.26 0.31
N GLY A 367 -23.43 -4.05 0.65
CA GLY A 367 -22.99 -3.38 1.88
C GLY A 367 -23.51 -1.96 1.97
N ASP A 368 -23.02 -1.23 2.95
CA ASP A 368 -23.31 0.17 3.08
C ASP A 368 -22.67 0.98 1.94
N SER A 369 -23.35 2.04 1.50
CA SER A 369 -22.93 2.84 0.34
C SER A 369 -21.50 3.36 0.46
N TYR A 370 -21.08 3.79 1.66
CA TYR A 370 -19.74 4.29 1.87
C TYR A 370 -18.65 3.23 1.64
N LYS A 371 -18.87 1.96 2.07
CA LYS A 371 -17.94 0.83 1.81
C LYS A 371 -17.87 0.51 0.33
N LEU A 372 -19.04 0.43 -0.32
CA LEU A 372 -19.12 0.18 -1.76
C LEU A 372 -18.45 1.31 -2.56
N ASN A 373 -18.64 2.56 -2.18
CA ASN A 373 -18.02 3.70 -2.84
C ASN A 373 -16.51 3.79 -2.58
N ALA A 374 -16.05 3.42 -1.38
CA ALA A 374 -14.61 3.29 -1.10
C ALA A 374 -13.95 2.24 -1.99
N LEU A 375 -14.56 1.06 -2.13
CA LEU A 375 -14.09 0.03 -3.05
C LEU A 375 -14.15 0.51 -4.51
N ARG A 376 -15.25 1.16 -4.94
CA ARG A 376 -15.37 1.68 -6.31
C ARG A 376 -14.28 2.70 -6.66
N ARG A 377 -13.87 3.56 -5.71
CA ARG A 377 -12.74 4.47 -5.92
C ARG A 377 -11.43 3.72 -6.15
N LEU A 378 -11.16 2.67 -5.37
CA LEU A 378 -9.99 1.82 -5.60
C LEU A 378 -10.03 1.16 -6.99
N LEU A 379 -11.19 0.60 -7.37
CA LEU A 379 -11.37 -0.05 -8.67
C LEU A 379 -11.22 0.92 -9.84
N ALA A 380 -11.69 2.16 -9.69
CA ALA A 380 -11.53 3.20 -10.70
C ALA A 380 -10.05 3.56 -10.93
N HIS A 381 -9.21 3.60 -9.88
CA HIS A 381 -7.77 3.78 -10.04
C HIS A 381 -7.10 2.67 -10.86
N HIS A 382 -7.69 1.47 -10.86
CA HIS A 382 -7.22 0.32 -11.66
C HIS A 382 -7.87 0.22 -13.04
N ASP A 383 -8.71 1.19 -13.43
CA ASP A 383 -9.54 1.11 -14.65
C ASP A 383 -10.47 -0.12 -14.68
N ILE A 384 -10.88 -0.63 -13.51
CA ILE A 384 -11.84 -1.74 -13.37
C ILE A 384 -13.25 -1.19 -13.38
N GLN A 385 -14.05 -1.64 -14.35
CA GLN A 385 -15.43 -1.21 -14.52
C GLN A 385 -16.37 -1.90 -13.51
N VAL A 386 -17.27 -1.10 -12.95
CA VAL A 386 -18.32 -1.55 -12.03
C VAL A 386 -19.68 -1.28 -12.67
N ARG A 387 -20.62 -2.23 -12.53
CA ARG A 387 -21.93 -2.14 -13.16
C ARG A 387 -23.08 -2.17 -12.15
N GLU A 388 -24.19 -1.46 -12.51
CA GLU A 388 -25.41 -1.46 -11.75
C GLU A 388 -26.23 -2.72 -12.05
N PRO A 389 -26.54 -3.58 -11.05
CA PRO A 389 -27.30 -4.79 -11.29
C PRO A 389 -28.79 -4.52 -11.56
N LYS A 390 -29.44 -5.49 -12.17
CA LYS A 390 -30.91 -5.53 -12.24
C LYS A 390 -31.46 -6.13 -10.94
N ALA A 391 -31.88 -5.27 -10.02
CA ALA A 391 -32.41 -5.66 -8.71
C ALA A 391 -33.59 -6.63 -8.82
N GLY A 392 -33.73 -7.53 -7.84
CA GLY A 392 -34.82 -8.52 -7.75
C GLY A 392 -34.50 -9.85 -8.43
N SER A 393 -33.46 -9.95 -9.24
CA SER A 393 -32.96 -11.20 -9.81
C SER A 393 -32.43 -12.12 -8.71
N VAL A 394 -32.68 -13.45 -8.86
CA VAL A 394 -32.12 -14.45 -7.95
C VAL A 394 -31.01 -15.18 -8.69
N VAL A 395 -29.82 -15.23 -8.07
CA VAL A 395 -28.63 -15.83 -8.64
C VAL A 395 -28.08 -16.93 -7.75
N LYS A 396 -27.55 -17.99 -8.37
CA LYS A 396 -26.78 -19.02 -7.66
C LYS A 396 -25.34 -18.55 -7.56
N ALA A 397 -24.82 -18.43 -6.36
CA ALA A 397 -23.50 -17.90 -6.14
C ALA A 397 -22.80 -18.60 -4.97
N TRP A 398 -21.47 -18.49 -4.91
CA TRP A 398 -20.67 -18.80 -3.74
C TRP A 398 -20.72 -17.61 -2.79
N SER A 399 -21.14 -17.81 -1.56
CA SER A 399 -21.18 -16.78 -0.52
C SER A 399 -19.86 -16.73 0.23
N TYR A 400 -19.24 -15.53 0.30
CA TYR A 400 -17.99 -15.30 1.05
C TYR A 400 -18.17 -15.46 2.56
N SER A 401 -19.34 -15.11 3.10
CA SER A 401 -19.57 -15.19 4.55
C SER A 401 -19.91 -16.60 5.04
N SER A 402 -20.67 -17.38 4.26
CA SER A 402 -21.06 -18.74 4.66
C SER A 402 -20.14 -19.82 4.10
N GLN A 403 -19.26 -19.50 3.15
CA GLN A 403 -18.39 -20.45 2.44
C GLN A 403 -19.16 -21.59 1.76
N GLU A 404 -20.34 -21.28 1.24
CA GLU A 404 -21.25 -22.25 0.63
C GLU A 404 -21.94 -21.67 -0.61
N LYS A 405 -22.43 -22.57 -1.48
CA LYS A 405 -23.29 -22.19 -2.61
C LYS A 405 -24.66 -21.80 -2.08
N THR A 406 -25.12 -20.61 -2.43
CA THR A 406 -26.44 -20.07 -2.00
C THR A 406 -27.19 -19.44 -3.16
N ASN A 407 -28.50 -19.20 -2.93
CA ASN A 407 -29.33 -18.39 -3.81
C ASN A 407 -29.39 -16.97 -3.21
N TYR A 408 -28.84 -16.00 -3.92
CA TYR A 408 -28.88 -14.61 -3.51
C TYR A 408 -29.85 -13.80 -4.34
N LYS A 409 -30.71 -13.01 -3.69
CA LYS A 409 -31.61 -12.05 -4.35
C LYS A 409 -30.91 -10.69 -4.39
N ILE A 410 -30.57 -10.23 -5.58
CA ILE A 410 -29.87 -8.96 -5.83
C ILE A 410 -30.71 -7.80 -5.31
N LYS A 411 -30.09 -6.92 -4.52
CA LYS A 411 -30.70 -5.71 -3.95
C LYS A 411 -30.45 -4.49 -4.86
N GLN A 412 -31.16 -3.40 -4.60
CA GLN A 412 -31.11 -2.18 -5.41
C GLN A 412 -29.73 -1.50 -5.38
N ASN A 413 -29.05 -1.55 -4.23
CA ASN A 413 -27.79 -0.84 -4.00
C ASN A 413 -26.57 -1.75 -4.12
N ASP A 414 -26.76 -3.01 -4.57
CA ASP A 414 -25.64 -3.89 -4.85
C ASP A 414 -24.88 -3.37 -6.08
N ILE A 415 -23.63 -3.77 -6.19
CA ILE A 415 -22.80 -3.52 -7.38
C ILE A 415 -22.30 -4.84 -7.95
N ILE A 416 -21.97 -4.85 -9.23
CA ILE A 416 -21.37 -6.02 -9.89
C ILE A 416 -20.05 -5.64 -10.52
N VAL A 417 -19.05 -6.52 -10.33
CA VAL A 417 -17.77 -6.50 -11.05
C VAL A 417 -17.69 -7.75 -11.92
N PHE A 418 -17.49 -7.58 -13.22
CA PHE A 418 -17.37 -8.67 -14.18
C PHE A 418 -15.90 -8.95 -14.50
N VAL A 419 -15.57 -10.19 -14.82
CA VAL A 419 -14.24 -10.53 -15.37
C VAL A 419 -14.16 -10.27 -16.89
N ASP A 420 -15.31 -10.14 -17.58
CA ASP A 420 -15.36 -9.79 -19.01
C ASP A 420 -15.08 -8.28 -19.21
N GLN A 421 -13.82 -7.90 -19.04
CA GLN A 421 -13.27 -6.57 -19.28
C GLN A 421 -11.75 -6.67 -19.45
N LEU A 422 -11.11 -5.58 -19.95
CA LEU A 422 -9.64 -5.54 -20.17
C LEU A 422 -8.83 -5.92 -18.90
N LYS A 423 -9.33 -5.56 -17.72
CA LYS A 423 -8.72 -5.89 -16.42
C LYS A 423 -9.26 -7.18 -15.80
N GLY A 424 -9.84 -8.08 -16.60
CA GLY A 424 -10.43 -9.33 -16.12
C GLY A 424 -9.52 -10.20 -15.27
N PRO A 425 -8.25 -10.44 -15.67
CA PRO A 425 -7.29 -11.17 -14.84
C PRO A 425 -7.08 -10.52 -13.48
N MET A 426 -6.91 -9.20 -13.43
CA MET A 426 -6.76 -8.45 -12.18
C MET A 426 -8.04 -8.50 -11.32
N VAL A 427 -9.24 -8.47 -11.93
CA VAL A 427 -10.50 -8.68 -11.20
C VAL A 427 -10.51 -10.04 -10.53
N LYS A 428 -10.14 -11.13 -11.24
CA LYS A 428 -10.04 -12.45 -10.62
C LYS A 428 -9.13 -12.43 -9.41
N VAL A 429 -7.90 -11.94 -9.56
CA VAL A 429 -6.90 -11.90 -8.48
C VAL A 429 -7.39 -11.13 -7.25
N LEU A 430 -8.06 -9.98 -7.45
CA LEU A 430 -8.51 -9.13 -6.34
C LEU A 430 -9.80 -9.63 -5.68
N PHE A 431 -10.61 -10.45 -6.37
CA PHE A 431 -11.93 -10.82 -5.90
C PHE A 431 -12.14 -12.32 -5.67
N GLU A 432 -11.25 -13.19 -6.06
CA GLU A 432 -11.48 -14.62 -5.81
C GLU A 432 -11.61 -14.91 -4.31
N PRO A 433 -12.55 -15.82 -3.93
CA PRO A 433 -12.76 -16.16 -2.52
C PRO A 433 -11.55 -16.80 -1.87
N GLN A 434 -10.81 -17.58 -2.62
CA GLN A 434 -9.61 -18.31 -2.19
C GLN A 434 -8.62 -18.32 -3.34
N THR A 435 -7.36 -18.05 -3.03
CA THR A 435 -6.26 -18.14 -3.98
C THR A 435 -5.72 -19.57 -3.99
N PHE A 436 -5.50 -20.13 -5.17
CA PHE A 436 -4.83 -21.42 -5.31
C PHE A 436 -3.31 -21.25 -5.10
N LEU A 437 -2.76 -22.09 -4.23
CA LEU A 437 -1.33 -22.13 -3.97
C LEU A 437 -0.74 -23.40 -4.59
N SER A 438 0.19 -23.25 -5.54
CA SER A 438 0.94 -24.38 -6.11
C SER A 438 2.03 -24.88 -5.16
N ASP A 439 2.57 -24.00 -4.34
CA ASP A 439 3.48 -24.27 -3.24
C ASP A 439 3.08 -23.40 -2.02
N SER A 440 3.35 -23.86 -0.82
CA SER A 440 3.07 -23.13 0.43
C SER A 440 4.27 -22.31 0.94
N LEU A 441 5.45 -22.50 0.36
CA LEU A 441 6.61 -21.61 0.54
C LEU A 441 6.34 -20.32 -0.23
N THR A 442 5.98 -19.25 0.48
CA THR A 442 5.64 -17.95 -0.11
C THR A 442 6.46 -16.85 0.54
N TYR A 443 6.77 -15.84 -0.24
CA TYR A 443 7.54 -14.69 0.21
C TYR A 443 6.72 -13.70 1.05
N ASP A 444 5.38 -13.68 0.88
CA ASP A 444 4.48 -12.73 1.56
C ASP A 444 3.13 -13.40 1.91
N ILE A 445 2.12 -12.59 2.23
CA ILE A 445 0.79 -13.07 2.59
C ILE A 445 0.11 -13.83 1.44
N THR A 446 -0.70 -14.81 1.81
CA THR A 446 -1.37 -15.73 0.88
C THR A 446 -2.86 -15.44 0.70
N ALA A 447 -3.40 -14.38 1.35
CA ALA A 447 -4.78 -13.96 1.21
C ALA A 447 -4.92 -12.43 1.28
N TRP A 448 -5.75 -11.88 0.37
CA TRP A 448 -5.93 -10.43 0.21
C TRP A 448 -7.30 -10.01 -0.33
N SER A 449 -8.22 -10.95 -0.57
CA SER A 449 -9.47 -10.71 -1.29
C SER A 449 -10.23 -9.47 -0.80
N LEU A 450 -10.50 -8.51 -1.72
CA LEU A 450 -11.10 -7.22 -1.39
C LEU A 450 -12.45 -7.28 -0.70
N PRO A 451 -13.37 -8.23 -1.01
CA PRO A 451 -14.60 -8.36 -0.25
C PRO A 451 -14.40 -8.50 1.26
N TYR A 452 -13.40 -9.27 1.69
CA TYR A 452 -13.06 -9.42 3.10
C TYR A 452 -12.38 -8.17 3.66
N ALA A 453 -11.42 -7.63 2.91
CA ALA A 453 -10.68 -6.42 3.32
C ALA A 453 -11.60 -5.20 3.52
N PHE A 454 -12.71 -5.12 2.77
CA PHE A 454 -13.72 -4.06 2.93
C PHE A 454 -14.90 -4.45 3.84
N GLY A 455 -14.94 -5.69 4.36
CA GLY A 455 -16.03 -6.18 5.19
C GLY A 455 -17.39 -6.13 4.49
N LEU A 456 -17.43 -6.57 3.22
CA LEU A 456 -18.62 -6.60 2.38
C LEU A 456 -19.24 -8.00 2.34
N ASN A 457 -20.56 -8.05 2.18
CA ASN A 457 -21.22 -9.29 1.78
C ASN A 457 -20.99 -9.48 0.28
N ALA A 458 -20.34 -10.57 -0.10
CA ALA A 458 -19.97 -10.83 -1.48
C ALA A 458 -20.43 -12.21 -1.95
N PHE A 459 -20.68 -12.29 -3.27
CA PHE A 459 -21.22 -13.48 -3.92
C PHE A 459 -20.52 -13.66 -5.26
N ALA A 460 -19.74 -14.75 -5.41
CA ALA A 460 -19.06 -15.09 -6.64
C ALA A 460 -19.97 -15.94 -7.53
N CYS A 461 -20.24 -15.47 -8.74
CA CYS A 461 -21.22 -16.06 -9.67
C CYS A 461 -20.52 -16.73 -10.86
N VAL A 462 -20.95 -17.97 -11.18
CA VAL A 462 -20.42 -18.76 -12.31
C VAL A 462 -21.03 -18.37 -13.66
N THR A 463 -22.02 -17.49 -13.68
CA THR A 463 -22.70 -17.01 -14.88
C THR A 463 -22.69 -15.51 -14.95
N GLU A 464 -22.74 -14.99 -16.15
CA GLU A 464 -23.03 -13.58 -16.38
C GLU A 464 -24.38 -13.19 -15.79
N LEU A 465 -24.44 -11.96 -15.31
CA LEU A 465 -25.61 -11.40 -14.64
C LEU A 465 -26.22 -10.26 -15.46
N PRO A 466 -27.57 -10.12 -15.45
CA PRO A 466 -28.18 -8.97 -16.08
C PRO A 466 -27.86 -7.68 -15.31
N PHE A 467 -27.42 -6.65 -16.03
CA PHE A 467 -27.13 -5.33 -15.50
C PHE A 467 -27.88 -4.23 -16.27
N LYS A 468 -27.92 -3.01 -15.74
CA LYS A 468 -28.54 -1.85 -16.37
C LYS A 468 -27.57 -0.99 -17.15
N GLY A 469 -26.36 -0.81 -16.62
CA GLY A 469 -25.30 0.02 -17.21
C GLY A 469 -24.08 0.10 -16.31
N GLU A 470 -23.06 0.80 -16.77
CA GLU A 470 -21.86 1.09 -15.99
C GLU A 470 -22.20 2.14 -14.93
N LEU A 471 -21.61 1.97 -13.74
CA LEU A 471 -21.66 2.98 -12.70
C LEU A 471 -20.47 3.92 -12.89
N PRO A 472 -20.71 5.25 -12.99
CA PRO A 472 -19.64 6.23 -13.04
C PRO A 472 -18.81 6.18 -11.75
N GLU A 473 -17.61 6.74 -11.80
CA GLU A 473 -16.83 6.93 -10.58
C GLU A 473 -17.65 7.63 -9.50
N PRO A 474 -17.52 7.20 -8.22
CA PRO A 474 -18.20 7.89 -7.13
C PRO A 474 -17.68 9.32 -7.03
N ASN A 475 -18.57 10.31 -7.03
CA ASN A 475 -18.20 11.70 -6.80
C ASN A 475 -17.52 11.84 -5.45
N GLU A 476 -16.33 12.41 -5.42
CA GLU A 476 -15.62 12.75 -4.16
C GLU A 476 -16.39 13.77 -3.30
N PHE A 477 -17.38 14.42 -3.87
CA PHE A 477 -18.17 15.49 -3.28
C PHE A 477 -19.64 15.13 -3.05
N SER A 478 -19.93 13.82 -2.77
CA SER A 478 -21.29 13.48 -2.34
C SER A 478 -21.61 14.27 -1.06
N ILE A 479 -22.53 15.21 -1.18
CA ILE A 479 -23.00 15.97 -0.02
C ILE A 479 -24.10 15.14 0.61
N THR A 480 -23.92 14.74 1.88
CA THR A 480 -25.03 14.22 2.66
C THR A 480 -26.13 15.28 2.71
N PRO A 481 -27.31 15.00 2.17
CA PRO A 481 -28.40 15.95 2.27
C PRO A 481 -28.73 16.19 3.75
N ILE A 482 -28.52 17.41 4.22
CA ILE A 482 -29.03 17.78 5.54
C ILE A 482 -30.53 17.97 5.36
N PRO A 483 -31.38 17.34 6.22
CA PRO A 483 -32.82 17.47 6.13
C PRO A 483 -33.24 18.94 6.17
N ASN A 484 -34.17 19.33 5.30
CA ASN A 484 -34.63 20.72 5.16
C ASN A 484 -35.27 21.32 6.44
N ASP A 485 -35.63 20.46 7.40
CA ASP A 485 -36.27 20.83 8.68
C ASP A 485 -35.26 21.11 9.81
N SER A 486 -33.98 21.36 9.47
CA SER A 486 -32.90 21.48 10.45
C SER A 486 -33.09 22.63 11.45
N LYS A 487 -33.75 23.71 11.07
CA LYS A 487 -33.90 24.91 11.91
C LYS A 487 -34.70 24.67 13.22
N ASP A 488 -35.65 23.75 13.18
CA ASP A 488 -36.49 23.41 14.32
C ASP A 488 -36.13 22.06 14.96
N ALA A 489 -35.04 21.45 14.53
CA ALA A 489 -34.57 20.17 15.05
C ALA A 489 -34.14 20.30 16.52
N PHE A 490 -34.58 19.34 17.35
CA PHE A 490 -34.13 19.16 18.71
C PHE A 490 -32.69 18.67 18.77
N ALA A 491 -32.36 17.69 17.89
CA ALA A 491 -31.01 17.14 17.72
C ALA A 491 -30.76 16.63 16.31
N TYR A 492 -29.46 16.46 15.98
CA TYR A 492 -28.98 15.68 14.87
C TYR A 492 -28.56 14.31 15.38
N VAL A 493 -28.90 13.26 14.62
CA VAL A 493 -28.58 11.86 14.94
C VAL A 493 -27.83 11.26 13.76
N CYS A 494 -26.58 10.83 13.97
CA CYS A 494 -25.73 10.25 12.93
C CYS A 494 -25.32 8.83 13.32
N LYS A 495 -25.58 7.87 12.42
CA LYS A 495 -25.15 6.47 12.66
C LYS A 495 -23.64 6.35 12.72
N TRP A 496 -23.16 5.53 13.63
CA TRP A 496 -21.74 5.19 13.75
C TRP A 496 -21.45 3.86 13.05
N ASN A 497 -21.13 3.91 11.78
CA ASN A 497 -20.92 2.71 10.95
C ASN A 497 -19.81 2.83 9.92
N SER A 498 -19.06 3.95 9.96
CA SER A 498 -18.04 4.23 8.95
C SER A 498 -16.94 5.16 9.45
N MET A 499 -15.81 5.16 8.76
CA MET A 499 -14.77 6.17 8.96
C MET A 499 -15.26 7.59 8.66
N GLU A 500 -16.27 7.73 7.80
CA GLU A 500 -16.90 9.04 7.55
C GLU A 500 -17.58 9.59 8.81
N SER A 501 -18.22 8.71 9.59
CA SER A 501 -18.79 9.09 10.91
C SER A 501 -17.71 9.50 11.90
N ALA A 502 -16.55 8.81 11.90
CA ALA A 502 -15.42 9.17 12.76
C ALA A 502 -14.80 10.52 12.36
N ARG A 503 -14.62 10.77 11.06
CA ARG A 503 -14.16 12.07 10.54
C ARG A 503 -15.15 13.19 10.83
N PHE A 504 -16.44 12.92 10.75
CA PHE A 504 -17.48 13.87 11.11
C PHE A 504 -17.40 14.23 12.60
N LEU A 505 -17.25 13.24 13.47
CA LEU A 505 -17.06 13.45 14.90
C LEU A 505 -15.83 14.34 15.17
N GLU A 506 -14.67 14.01 14.57
CA GLU A 506 -13.44 14.77 14.76
C GLU A 506 -13.61 16.24 14.37
N ARG A 507 -14.25 16.50 13.22
CA ARG A 507 -14.54 17.89 12.76
C ARG A 507 -15.47 18.65 13.70
N LEU A 508 -16.39 17.96 14.38
CA LEU A 508 -17.26 18.58 15.37
C LEU A 508 -16.50 18.88 16.67
N LEU A 509 -15.72 17.91 17.16
CA LEU A 509 -14.93 18.09 18.38
C LEU A 509 -13.90 19.22 18.24
N SER A 510 -13.26 19.34 17.08
CA SER A 510 -12.30 20.43 16.77
C SER A 510 -12.92 21.82 16.80
N THR A 511 -14.25 21.92 16.71
CA THR A 511 -15.02 23.18 16.81
C THR A 511 -15.76 23.32 18.14
N ASN A 512 -15.40 22.53 19.15
CA ASN A 512 -15.99 22.50 20.49
C ASN A 512 -17.50 22.18 20.51
N VAL A 513 -18.00 21.46 19.51
CA VAL A 513 -19.37 20.94 19.51
C VAL A 513 -19.46 19.78 20.48
N LYS A 514 -20.41 19.84 21.43
CA LYS A 514 -20.71 18.74 22.33
C LYS A 514 -21.46 17.66 21.57
N VAL A 515 -20.87 16.47 21.54
CA VAL A 515 -21.40 15.27 20.90
C VAL A 515 -21.54 14.16 21.93
N LYS A 516 -22.66 13.48 21.92
CA LYS A 516 -22.86 12.26 22.71
C LYS A 516 -22.94 11.04 21.82
N TYR A 517 -22.59 9.87 22.34
CA TYR A 517 -22.87 8.59 21.70
C TYR A 517 -23.86 7.76 22.53
N ALA A 518 -24.69 6.99 21.85
CA ALA A 518 -25.61 6.07 22.48
C ALA A 518 -24.90 4.75 22.87
N LYS A 519 -24.96 4.36 24.15
CA LYS A 519 -24.43 3.05 24.62
C LYS A 519 -25.33 1.88 24.31
N LYS A 520 -26.60 2.14 24.02
CA LYS A 520 -27.62 1.14 23.74
C LYS A 520 -28.40 1.54 22.50
N SER A 521 -28.95 0.54 21.80
CA SER A 521 -29.87 0.80 20.70
C SER A 521 -31.14 1.53 21.16
N PHE A 522 -31.67 2.37 20.29
CA PHE A 522 -32.94 3.08 20.49
C PHE A 522 -33.71 3.21 19.19
N GLN A 523 -35.02 3.45 19.28
CA GLN A 523 -35.88 3.69 18.13
C GLN A 523 -36.46 5.11 18.20
N LEU A 524 -36.34 5.85 17.10
CA LEU A 524 -36.83 7.21 16.97
C LEU A 524 -37.31 7.45 15.52
N ASP A 525 -38.48 8.06 15.36
CA ASP A 525 -39.11 8.34 14.05
C ASP A 525 -39.18 7.07 13.16
N GLY A 526 -39.48 5.91 13.77
CA GLY A 526 -39.54 4.60 13.12
C GLY A 526 -38.19 4.01 12.71
N ASN A 527 -37.09 4.71 12.92
CA ASN A 527 -35.74 4.24 12.62
C ASN A 527 -35.07 3.60 13.83
N LEU A 528 -34.38 2.47 13.59
CA LEU A 528 -33.53 1.84 14.60
C LEU A 528 -32.11 2.43 14.51
N TYR A 529 -31.60 2.81 15.66
CA TYR A 529 -30.24 3.32 15.86
C TYR A 529 -29.46 2.38 16.78
N GLU A 530 -28.31 1.93 16.30
CA GLU A 530 -27.45 1.00 17.04
C GLU A 530 -26.50 1.73 17.99
N PRO A 531 -25.89 1.04 18.97
CA PRO A 531 -24.87 1.61 19.85
C PRO A 531 -23.74 2.28 19.04
N GLY A 532 -23.18 3.35 19.61
CA GLY A 532 -22.20 4.23 18.92
C GLY A 532 -22.85 5.39 18.19
N THR A 533 -24.16 5.34 17.87
CA THR A 533 -24.86 6.44 17.19
C THR A 533 -24.62 7.76 17.89
N LEU A 534 -24.16 8.77 17.11
CA LEU A 534 -23.88 10.11 17.59
C LEU A 534 -25.17 10.92 17.73
N VAL A 535 -25.28 11.65 18.83
CA VAL A 535 -26.40 12.57 19.11
C VAL A 535 -25.84 13.96 19.40
N ILE A 536 -26.26 14.94 18.63
CA ILE A 536 -25.83 16.34 18.75
C ILE A 536 -27.06 17.17 19.11
N ALA A 537 -27.30 17.37 20.39
CA ALA A 537 -28.43 18.09 20.89
C ALA A 537 -28.23 19.62 20.76
N ARG A 538 -29.18 20.32 20.19
CA ARG A 538 -29.12 21.77 19.99
C ARG A 538 -29.04 22.53 21.31
N GLY A 539 -29.80 22.09 22.30
CA GLY A 539 -29.83 22.74 23.62
C GLY A 539 -28.48 22.72 24.34
N GLU A 540 -27.68 21.67 24.14
CA GLU A 540 -26.33 21.54 24.72
C GLU A 540 -25.28 22.40 23.98
N ASN A 541 -25.62 22.86 22.76
CA ASN A 541 -24.79 23.67 21.87
C ASN A 541 -25.40 25.04 21.57
N SER A 542 -26.21 25.59 22.47
CA SER A 542 -27.00 26.81 22.28
C SER A 542 -26.17 28.06 22.00
N GLU A 543 -24.92 28.09 22.42
CA GLU A 543 -23.96 29.18 22.17
C GLU A 543 -23.35 29.14 20.76
N LEU A 544 -23.54 28.04 20.00
CA LEU A 544 -22.94 27.79 18.69
C LEU A 544 -23.99 27.89 17.56
N ASN A 545 -23.54 28.32 16.39
CA ASN A 545 -24.35 28.15 15.18
C ASN A 545 -24.24 26.69 14.69
N ILE A 546 -24.94 25.80 15.38
CA ILE A 546 -24.82 24.35 15.21
C ILE A 546 -25.16 23.91 13.78
N ASP A 547 -26.15 24.54 13.11
CA ASP A 547 -26.52 24.18 11.75
C ASP A 547 -25.37 24.42 10.77
N SER A 548 -24.70 25.57 10.89
CA SER A 548 -23.54 25.88 10.08
C SER A 548 -22.37 24.92 10.32
N LEU A 549 -22.11 24.56 11.57
CA LEU A 549 -21.04 23.64 11.94
C LEU A 549 -21.32 22.22 11.44
N ILE A 550 -22.56 21.74 11.54
CA ILE A 550 -22.97 20.43 11.00
C ILE A 550 -22.78 20.40 9.48
N ILE A 551 -23.23 21.46 8.77
CA ILE A 551 -23.05 21.58 7.31
C ILE A 551 -21.56 21.52 6.94
N GLN A 552 -20.74 22.29 7.65
CA GLN A 552 -19.30 22.34 7.39
C GLN A 552 -18.63 20.99 7.70
N ALA A 553 -18.97 20.38 8.84
CA ALA A 553 -18.38 19.11 9.24
C ALA A 553 -18.79 17.94 8.32
N SER A 554 -19.99 17.95 7.76
CA SER A 554 -20.50 16.92 6.85
C SER A 554 -20.03 17.07 5.39
N LYS A 555 -19.40 18.19 5.02
CA LYS A 555 -18.99 18.45 3.65
C LYS A 555 -18.01 17.39 3.13
N GLY A 556 -18.36 16.75 2.01
CA GLY A 556 -17.54 15.70 1.37
C GLY A 556 -17.54 14.37 2.13
N LEU A 557 -18.50 14.14 3.04
CA LEU A 557 -18.67 12.88 3.77
C LEU A 557 -19.99 12.22 3.40
N GLU A 558 -20.00 10.91 3.32
CA GLU A 558 -21.19 10.05 3.14
C GLU A 558 -21.72 9.61 4.51
N LEU A 559 -22.63 10.36 5.08
CA LEU A 559 -23.17 10.11 6.41
C LEU A 559 -24.63 9.61 6.37
N GLN A 560 -24.96 8.71 7.27
CA GLN A 560 -26.35 8.37 7.58
C GLN A 560 -26.82 9.24 8.76
N MET A 561 -27.28 10.44 8.45
CA MET A 561 -27.68 11.43 9.44
C MET A 561 -29.13 11.89 9.24
N ASN A 562 -29.86 11.99 10.36
CA ASN A 562 -31.22 12.50 10.41
C ASN A 562 -31.33 13.63 11.43
N THR A 563 -32.38 14.44 11.31
CA THR A 563 -32.84 15.37 12.37
C THR A 563 -34.01 14.78 13.12
N CYS A 564 -34.19 15.17 14.38
CA CYS A 564 -35.35 14.81 15.15
C CYS A 564 -35.91 16.03 15.89
N SER A 565 -37.23 16.07 16.12
CA SER A 565 -37.94 17.18 16.77
C SER A 565 -38.05 17.00 18.27
N THR A 566 -37.65 15.84 18.82
CA THR A 566 -37.79 15.53 20.24
C THR A 566 -36.63 14.64 20.72
N GLY A 567 -36.29 14.73 22.00
CA GLY A 567 -35.39 13.82 22.68
C GLY A 567 -36.08 12.63 23.35
N TYR A 568 -37.41 12.51 23.19
CA TYR A 568 -38.24 11.40 23.71
C TYR A 568 -38.27 10.29 22.64
N VAL A 569 -37.72 9.14 22.97
CA VAL A 569 -37.56 8.02 22.02
C VAL A 569 -38.74 7.02 22.14
N GLU A 570 -39.08 6.38 21.02
CA GLU A 570 -40.17 5.39 20.97
C GLU A 570 -39.82 4.12 21.72
N LYS A 571 -38.57 3.69 21.65
CA LYS A 571 -38.03 2.55 22.42
C LYS A 571 -36.58 2.86 22.80
N GLY A 572 -36.22 2.43 24.02
CA GLY A 572 -34.90 2.70 24.59
C GLY A 572 -34.95 3.80 25.63
N ASN A 573 -33.82 4.52 25.77
CA ASN A 573 -33.65 5.57 26.73
C ASN A 573 -33.65 6.94 26.06
N ASP A 574 -34.28 7.94 26.67
CA ASP A 574 -34.31 9.32 26.17
C ASP A 574 -32.94 9.99 26.22
N PHE A 575 -32.69 10.99 25.37
CA PHE A 575 -31.37 11.62 25.16
C PHE A 575 -30.71 12.24 26.39
N GLY A 576 -31.51 12.54 27.44
CA GLY A 576 -31.01 13.01 28.72
C GLY A 576 -30.57 11.93 29.71
N SER A 577 -30.70 10.65 29.34
CA SER A 577 -30.36 9.54 30.26
C SER A 577 -28.85 9.24 30.28
N SER A 578 -28.42 8.49 31.31
CA SER A 578 -27.03 8.00 31.41
C SER A 578 -26.60 7.01 30.34
N SER A 579 -27.52 6.64 29.41
CA SER A 579 -27.22 5.81 28.26
C SER A 579 -26.58 6.61 27.12
N TYR A 580 -26.44 7.92 27.23
CA TYR A 580 -25.77 8.80 26.29
C TYR A 580 -24.58 9.46 26.93
N HIS A 581 -23.37 9.16 26.44
CA HIS A 581 -22.11 9.66 26.98
C HIS A 581 -21.54 10.76 26.11
N GLU A 582 -21.09 11.86 26.72
CA GLU A 582 -20.38 12.93 26.02
C GLU A 582 -18.99 12.45 25.60
N ILE A 583 -18.62 12.72 24.34
CA ILE A 583 -17.31 12.41 23.80
C ILE A 583 -16.41 13.61 24.01
N GLN A 584 -15.29 13.38 24.68
CA GLN A 584 -14.24 14.39 24.83
C GLN A 584 -13.24 14.27 23.68
N SER A 585 -12.69 15.39 23.21
CA SER A 585 -11.59 15.36 22.23
C SER A 585 -10.33 14.82 22.90
N PRO A 586 -9.82 13.63 22.54
CA PRO A 586 -8.70 13.02 23.23
C PRO A 586 -7.37 13.62 22.78
N LYS A 587 -6.43 13.77 23.71
CA LYS A 587 -5.03 14.05 23.43
C LYS A 587 -4.30 12.75 23.19
N ILE A 588 -3.86 12.53 21.95
CA ILE A 588 -3.30 11.27 21.48
C ILE A 588 -1.78 11.35 21.41
N GLY A 589 -1.07 10.36 21.95
CA GLY A 589 0.34 10.11 21.75
C GLY A 589 0.57 8.86 20.89
N LEU A 590 1.57 8.90 20.02
CA LEU A 590 2.09 7.76 19.25
C LEU A 590 3.57 7.61 19.56
N LEU A 591 3.98 6.42 20.02
CA LEU A 591 5.40 6.11 20.15
C LEU A 591 6.02 5.79 18.79
N ALA A 592 7.23 6.26 18.57
CA ALA A 592 7.99 6.08 17.35
C ALA A 592 9.50 6.15 17.64
N GLY A 593 10.30 5.40 16.91
CA GLY A 593 11.77 5.44 17.05
C GLY A 593 12.40 4.07 17.13
N GLU A 594 13.69 4.04 17.47
CA GLU A 594 14.45 2.81 17.57
C GLU A 594 13.75 1.75 18.43
N GLY A 595 13.76 0.51 17.98
CA GLY A 595 13.08 -0.60 18.63
C GLY A 595 11.62 -0.81 18.23
N HIS A 596 11.02 0.11 17.47
CA HIS A 596 9.64 -0.03 16.96
C HIS A 596 9.62 -0.31 15.46
N SER A 597 8.63 -1.08 15.02
CA SER A 597 8.36 -1.34 13.60
C SER A 597 8.07 -0.04 12.85
N PRO A 598 8.88 0.35 11.85
CA PRO A 598 8.57 1.51 11.03
C PRO A 598 7.23 1.36 10.30
N LEU A 599 6.94 0.16 9.76
CA LEU A 599 5.71 -0.13 9.03
C LEU A 599 4.48 0.10 9.90
N ASN A 600 4.43 -0.54 11.07
CA ASN A 600 3.26 -0.40 11.95
C ASN A 600 3.14 1.02 12.52
N THR A 601 4.27 1.69 12.85
CA THR A 601 4.27 3.11 13.20
C THR A 601 3.69 3.96 12.07
N GLY A 602 4.09 3.69 10.83
CA GLY A 602 3.62 4.41 9.65
C GLY A 602 2.12 4.22 9.38
N GLU A 603 1.61 3.01 9.55
CA GLU A 603 0.18 2.71 9.40
C GLU A 603 -0.67 3.48 10.40
N ILE A 604 -0.23 3.55 11.67
CA ILE A 604 -0.91 4.33 12.72
C ILE A 604 -0.80 5.82 12.43
N TRP A 605 0.40 6.33 12.05
CA TRP A 605 0.61 7.73 11.67
C TRP A 605 -0.31 8.13 10.51
N HIS A 606 -0.27 7.38 9.40
CA HIS A 606 -1.12 7.62 8.24
C HIS A 606 -2.61 7.57 8.59
N TYR A 607 -3.00 6.63 9.45
CA TYR A 607 -4.38 6.54 9.94
C TYR A 607 -4.81 7.82 10.67
N LEU A 608 -4.04 8.27 11.64
CA LEU A 608 -4.35 9.47 12.44
C LEU A 608 -4.39 10.73 11.56
N GLU A 609 -3.40 10.92 10.68
CA GLU A 609 -3.24 12.14 9.90
C GLU A 609 -4.09 12.16 8.63
N GLN A 610 -4.12 11.06 7.86
CA GLN A 610 -4.76 11.04 6.54
C GLN A 610 -6.18 10.48 6.58
N ARG A 611 -6.44 9.48 7.42
CA ARG A 611 -7.77 8.85 7.50
C ARG A 611 -8.68 9.55 8.50
N LEU A 612 -8.24 9.79 9.71
CA LEU A 612 -9.03 10.41 10.77
C LEU A 612 -8.92 11.94 10.75
N LYS A 613 -7.75 12.47 10.42
CA LYS A 613 -7.39 13.91 10.42
C LYS A 613 -7.46 14.54 11.81
N THR A 614 -6.95 13.81 12.80
CA THR A 614 -6.87 14.23 14.19
C THR A 614 -5.45 14.65 14.57
N PRO A 615 -5.26 15.70 15.36
CA PRO A 615 -3.95 16.06 15.88
C PRO A 615 -3.44 15.02 16.89
N PHE A 616 -2.14 14.75 16.87
CA PHE A 616 -1.49 13.82 17.79
C PHE A 616 -0.03 14.23 18.02
N LEU A 617 0.56 13.73 19.10
CA LEU A 617 1.99 13.86 19.42
C LEU A 617 2.71 12.57 18.98
N MET A 618 3.67 12.67 18.08
CA MET A 618 4.63 11.58 17.82
C MET A 618 5.87 11.81 18.67
N SER A 619 6.26 10.82 19.47
CA SER A 619 7.37 10.95 20.42
C SER A 619 8.21 9.68 20.47
N ARG A 620 9.52 9.83 20.74
CA ARG A 620 10.35 8.68 21.08
C ARG A 620 9.99 8.15 22.47
N PRO A 621 10.25 6.84 22.73
CA PRO A 621 9.98 6.23 24.04
C PRO A 621 10.54 7.01 25.23
N ASN A 622 11.77 7.47 25.15
CA ASN A 622 12.39 8.22 26.26
C ASN A 622 11.87 9.65 26.38
N ASP A 623 11.58 10.31 25.25
CA ASP A 623 11.15 11.72 25.23
C ASP A 623 9.71 11.88 25.74
N ILE A 624 8.87 10.84 25.67
CA ILE A 624 7.49 10.88 26.16
C ILE A 624 7.40 11.06 27.68
N LEU A 625 8.38 10.56 28.41
CA LEU A 625 8.47 10.74 29.87
C LEU A 625 8.74 12.19 30.23
N ASP A 626 9.63 12.87 29.48
CA ASP A 626 9.93 14.31 29.69
C ASP A 626 8.73 15.20 29.37
N PHE A 627 7.91 14.81 28.35
CA PHE A 627 6.65 15.50 28.05
C PHE A 627 5.61 15.30 29.16
N GLY A 628 5.60 14.14 29.79
CA GLY A 628 4.68 13.71 30.86
C GLY A 628 3.41 13.07 30.31
N LEU A 629 3.25 11.78 30.55
CA LEU A 629 2.09 10.98 30.15
C LEU A 629 0.75 11.55 30.62
N SER A 630 0.73 12.28 31.74
CA SER A 630 -0.49 12.95 32.26
C SER A 630 -1.07 14.03 31.33
N ASN A 631 -0.31 14.46 30.32
CA ASN A 631 -0.79 15.37 29.27
C ASN A 631 -1.53 14.64 28.13
N LEU A 632 -1.58 13.31 28.16
CA LEU A 632 -2.23 12.47 27.16
C LEU A 632 -3.48 11.78 27.76
N ASP A 633 -4.46 11.53 26.90
CA ASP A 633 -5.64 10.72 27.19
C ASP A 633 -5.53 9.31 26.58
N VAL A 634 -4.84 9.21 25.43
CA VAL A 634 -4.61 7.95 24.69
C VAL A 634 -3.15 7.85 24.33
N LEU A 635 -2.51 6.71 24.57
CA LEU A 635 -1.18 6.37 24.08
C LEU A 635 -1.26 5.14 23.16
N MET A 636 -0.82 5.29 21.92
CA MET A 636 -0.72 4.22 20.93
C MET A 636 0.71 3.72 20.86
N VAL A 637 0.90 2.42 21.03
CA VAL A 637 2.22 1.76 21.02
C VAL A 637 2.25 0.78 19.86
N PRO A 638 3.00 1.07 18.80
CA PRO A 638 3.20 0.16 17.68
C PRO A 638 4.04 -1.04 18.12
N GLU A 639 4.08 -2.07 17.27
CA GLU A 639 4.95 -3.23 17.44
C GLU A 639 6.38 -2.80 17.78
N GLY A 640 6.94 -3.39 18.84
CA GLY A 640 8.29 -3.04 19.28
C GLY A 640 8.52 -3.35 20.75
N ARG A 641 9.72 -2.98 21.20
CA ARG A 641 10.17 -3.22 22.57
C ARG A 641 10.30 -1.94 23.37
N LEU A 642 9.90 -2.02 24.63
CA LEU A 642 9.97 -0.93 25.60
C LEU A 642 10.95 -1.31 26.72
N SER A 643 11.55 -0.31 27.38
CA SER A 643 12.27 -0.54 28.63
C SER A 643 11.31 -0.82 29.79
N ALA A 644 11.72 -1.60 30.78
CA ALA A 644 10.90 -1.87 31.97
C ALA A 644 10.49 -0.58 32.69
N GLU A 645 11.40 0.41 32.79
CA GLU A 645 11.10 1.72 33.39
C GLU A 645 9.94 2.43 32.68
N LEU A 646 9.92 2.41 31.34
CA LEU A 646 8.83 3.03 30.58
C LEU A 646 7.51 2.26 30.73
N VAL A 647 7.56 0.93 30.82
CA VAL A 647 6.40 0.10 31.11
C VAL A 647 5.78 0.46 32.46
N ASP A 648 6.58 0.56 33.53
CA ASP A 648 6.12 0.95 34.87
C ASP A 648 5.43 2.32 34.89
N GLU A 649 6.02 3.30 34.20
CA GLU A 649 5.46 4.66 34.10
C GLU A 649 4.14 4.68 33.30
N ILE A 650 4.09 3.94 32.17
CA ILE A 650 2.86 3.78 31.37
C ILE A 650 1.77 3.13 32.24
N MET A 651 2.07 2.06 32.98
CA MET A 651 1.07 1.37 33.80
C MET A 651 0.59 2.24 34.98
N THR A 652 1.46 3.05 35.54
CA THR A 652 1.08 4.06 36.54
C THR A 652 0.12 5.09 35.94
N TRP A 653 0.38 5.56 34.74
CA TRP A 653 -0.50 6.49 34.02
C TRP A 653 -1.83 5.82 33.65
N VAL A 654 -1.85 4.59 33.15
CA VAL A 654 -3.10 3.84 32.88
C VAL A 654 -3.91 3.72 34.14
N LYS A 655 -3.31 3.33 35.28
CA LYS A 655 -3.99 3.22 36.57
C LYS A 655 -4.66 4.52 37.00
N SER A 656 -4.14 5.68 36.62
CA SER A 656 -4.68 7.00 36.92
C SER A 656 -5.82 7.43 36.00
N GLY A 657 -6.03 6.76 34.83
CA GLY A 657 -7.13 7.03 33.90
C GLY A 657 -6.71 7.09 32.44
N GLY A 658 -5.43 6.84 32.12
CA GLY A 658 -4.93 6.80 30.74
C GLY A 658 -5.48 5.59 29.96
N ARG A 659 -5.57 5.74 28.64
CA ARG A 659 -6.00 4.66 27.72
C ARG A 659 -4.80 4.23 26.87
N LEU A 660 -4.34 3.01 27.08
CA LEU A 660 -3.24 2.40 26.35
C LEU A 660 -3.79 1.57 25.21
N VAL A 661 -3.23 1.70 24.01
CA VAL A 661 -3.59 0.93 22.82
C VAL A 661 -2.34 0.26 22.29
N LEU A 662 -2.30 -1.06 22.33
CA LEU A 662 -1.16 -1.90 21.97
C LEU A 662 -1.43 -2.62 20.63
N PHE A 663 -0.41 -2.67 19.77
CA PHE A 663 -0.48 -3.35 18.47
C PHE A 663 0.52 -4.50 18.40
N GLY A 664 0.06 -5.67 17.91
CA GLY A 664 0.88 -6.85 17.68
C GLY A 664 1.69 -7.27 18.91
N GLU A 665 2.94 -7.60 18.69
CA GLU A 665 3.85 -8.07 19.75
C GLU A 665 4.19 -7.03 20.82
N SER A 666 3.79 -5.75 20.67
CA SER A 666 3.99 -4.76 21.74
C SER A 666 3.31 -5.16 23.04
N VAL A 667 2.30 -6.02 23.00
CA VAL A 667 1.59 -6.55 24.18
C VAL A 667 2.52 -7.35 25.10
N GLU A 668 3.58 -7.96 24.57
CA GLU A 668 4.52 -8.77 25.32
C GLU A 668 5.35 -7.99 26.34
N ASN A 669 5.52 -6.69 26.10
CA ASN A 669 6.19 -5.82 27.08
C ASN A 669 5.42 -5.70 28.40
N PHE A 670 4.16 -6.11 28.45
CA PHE A 670 3.24 -5.90 29.57
C PHE A 670 2.73 -7.21 30.21
N PHE A 671 3.31 -8.37 29.90
CA PHE A 671 2.88 -9.67 30.44
C PHE A 671 2.93 -9.74 31.97
N ASP A 672 3.91 -9.09 32.59
CA ASP A 672 4.05 -9.08 34.05
C ASP A 672 3.00 -8.20 34.73
N GLU A 673 2.39 -7.24 34.04
CA GLU A 673 1.47 -6.22 34.57
C GLU A 673 0.00 -6.48 34.23
N LEU A 674 -0.27 -7.19 33.16
CA LEU A 674 -1.60 -7.38 32.57
C LEU A 674 -2.00 -8.87 32.54
N SER A 675 -3.27 -9.12 32.26
CA SER A 675 -3.82 -10.47 32.26
C SER A 675 -3.75 -11.18 30.92
N ILE A 676 -3.12 -10.58 29.92
CA ILE A 676 -2.89 -11.21 28.62
C ILE A 676 -1.75 -12.21 28.73
N GLU A 677 -1.92 -13.36 28.12
CA GLU A 677 -0.93 -14.43 28.11
C GLU A 677 -0.75 -14.97 26.69
N LEU A 678 0.48 -15.28 26.33
CA LEU A 678 0.83 -16.09 25.16
C LEU A 678 0.67 -17.56 25.55
N THR A 679 -0.32 -18.25 25.00
CA THR A 679 -0.69 -19.62 25.37
C THR A 679 -0.02 -20.67 24.52
N ASP A 680 0.50 -20.28 23.37
CA ASP A 680 1.25 -21.16 22.48
C ASP A 680 2.42 -20.38 21.91
N GLN A 681 3.63 -20.80 22.26
CA GLN A 681 4.84 -20.39 21.57
C GLN A 681 5.10 -21.49 20.55
N THR A 682 5.17 -21.12 19.29
CA THR A 682 5.87 -21.96 18.33
C THR A 682 7.27 -22.19 18.88
N ASP A 683 7.60 -23.45 19.22
CA ASP A 683 8.93 -23.82 19.68
C ASP A 683 9.99 -23.25 18.74
N GLU A 684 11.15 -22.82 19.27
CA GLU A 684 12.27 -22.36 18.46
C GLU A 684 12.57 -23.41 17.39
N PHE A 685 12.48 -23.03 16.12
CA PHE A 685 12.64 -23.88 14.93
C PHE A 685 14.10 -24.38 14.74
N TYR A 686 14.79 -24.74 15.81
CA TYR A 686 16.14 -25.30 15.75
C TYR A 686 16.08 -26.66 15.08
N GLU A 687 16.73 -26.77 13.90
CA GLU A 687 16.91 -28.00 13.11
C GLU A 687 15.72 -28.43 12.21
N MET A 688 14.67 -27.63 12.05
CA MET A 688 13.60 -27.92 11.09
C MET A 688 14.02 -27.55 9.66
N SER A 689 13.53 -28.30 8.68
CA SER A 689 13.61 -27.87 7.29
C SER A 689 12.56 -26.76 7.03
N GLU A 690 12.77 -25.90 6.03
CA GLU A 690 11.83 -24.86 5.65
C GLU A 690 10.37 -25.35 5.49
N ARG A 691 10.19 -26.58 4.99
CA ARG A 691 8.86 -27.20 4.85
C ARG A 691 8.25 -27.70 6.17
N GLU A 692 9.09 -28.07 7.14
CA GLU A 692 8.61 -28.39 8.48
C GLU A 692 8.22 -27.12 9.24
N GLU A 693 8.97 -26.03 9.07
CA GLU A 693 8.62 -24.72 9.62
C GLU A 693 7.25 -24.23 9.13
N LEU A 694 6.93 -24.46 7.85
CA LEU A 694 5.61 -24.07 7.29
C LEU A 694 4.44 -24.74 8.00
N SER A 695 4.62 -25.95 8.55
CA SER A 695 3.56 -26.63 9.31
C SER A 695 3.15 -25.90 10.59
N GLU A 696 4.03 -25.02 11.09
CA GLU A 696 3.88 -24.22 12.30
C GLU A 696 3.53 -22.73 12.03
N MET A 697 3.31 -22.35 10.76
CA MET A 697 3.16 -20.95 10.37
C MET A 697 1.74 -20.62 9.88
N ILE A 698 1.40 -19.32 9.98
CA ILE A 698 0.30 -18.69 9.27
C ILE A 698 0.92 -17.57 8.41
N THR A 699 0.83 -17.73 7.08
CA THR A 699 1.41 -16.78 6.12
C THR A 699 0.33 -15.87 5.55
N GLY A 700 -0.32 -15.06 6.41
CA GLY A 700 -1.36 -14.13 6.01
C GLY A 700 -2.65 -14.84 5.59
N ALA A 701 -3.40 -15.37 6.55
CA ALA A 701 -4.69 -16.04 6.33
C ALA A 701 -5.86 -15.23 6.91
N ILE A 702 -6.99 -15.28 6.22
CA ILE A 702 -8.20 -14.55 6.61
C ILE A 702 -9.11 -15.45 7.43
N PHE A 703 -9.59 -14.94 8.56
CA PHE A 703 -10.55 -15.61 9.45
C PHE A 703 -11.76 -14.73 9.72
N ASN A 704 -12.92 -15.36 9.92
CA ASN A 704 -14.13 -14.70 10.41
C ASN A 704 -14.13 -14.70 11.94
N CYS A 705 -14.33 -13.54 12.57
CA CYS A 705 -14.30 -13.39 14.01
C CYS A 705 -15.69 -13.49 14.64
N LYS A 706 -15.75 -14.05 15.84
CA LYS A 706 -16.87 -13.88 16.76
C LYS A 706 -16.76 -12.51 17.45
N ILE A 707 -17.86 -11.79 17.59
CA ILE A 707 -17.93 -10.41 18.08
C ILE A 707 -18.75 -10.30 19.37
N GLU A 708 -18.18 -9.65 20.40
CA GLU A 708 -18.94 -9.21 21.58
C GLU A 708 -19.66 -7.89 21.26
N LYS A 709 -20.91 -7.98 20.81
CA LYS A 709 -21.71 -6.86 20.27
C LYS A 709 -22.00 -5.71 21.24
N LYS A 710 -21.84 -5.93 22.55
CA LYS A 710 -22.17 -4.92 23.56
C LYS A 710 -20.98 -4.04 23.96
N HIS A 711 -19.81 -4.36 23.48
CA HIS A 711 -18.59 -3.67 23.81
C HIS A 711 -18.36 -2.46 22.91
N VAL A 712 -17.83 -1.38 23.43
CA VAL A 712 -17.59 -0.13 22.65
C VAL A 712 -16.69 -0.35 21.43
N LEU A 713 -15.69 -1.22 21.53
CA LEU A 713 -14.79 -1.54 20.41
C LEU A 713 -15.52 -2.20 19.24
N SER A 714 -16.67 -2.82 19.46
CA SER A 714 -17.45 -3.49 18.41
C SER A 714 -18.53 -2.60 17.78
N PHE A 715 -18.68 -1.35 18.20
CA PHE A 715 -19.67 -0.45 17.63
C PHE A 715 -19.43 -0.24 16.12
N GLY A 716 -20.50 -0.36 15.34
CA GLY A 716 -20.45 -0.28 13.89
C GLY A 716 -20.12 -1.59 13.17
N TYR A 717 -19.91 -2.70 13.91
CA TYR A 717 -19.57 -4.00 13.31
C TYR A 717 -20.70 -5.03 13.44
N ASP A 718 -21.08 -5.61 12.32
CA ASP A 718 -21.92 -6.83 12.26
C ASP A 718 -21.09 -8.07 12.00
N THR A 719 -20.07 -7.96 11.21
CA THR A 719 -19.09 -9.00 10.87
C THR A 719 -17.70 -8.37 10.87
N TYR A 720 -16.69 -9.16 11.20
CA TYR A 720 -15.30 -8.74 11.11
C TYR A 720 -14.45 -9.89 10.59
N TYR A 721 -13.62 -9.59 9.61
CA TYR A 721 -12.61 -10.48 9.08
C TYR A 721 -11.25 -9.99 9.50
N THR A 722 -10.46 -10.84 10.15
CA THR A 722 -9.06 -10.54 10.47
C THR A 722 -8.12 -11.18 9.46
N LEU A 723 -6.97 -10.55 9.24
CA LEU A 723 -5.85 -11.09 8.50
C LEU A 723 -4.75 -11.47 9.50
N ARG A 724 -4.60 -12.77 9.76
CA ARG A 724 -3.56 -13.28 10.67
C ARG A 724 -2.26 -13.52 9.93
N GLN A 725 -1.17 -13.07 10.53
CA GLN A 725 0.19 -13.25 10.01
C GLN A 725 1.09 -14.06 10.96
N SER A 726 0.58 -14.40 12.13
CA SER A 726 1.30 -15.16 13.15
C SER A 726 0.47 -16.32 13.65
N ALA A 727 1.11 -17.43 13.93
CA ALA A 727 0.54 -18.58 14.62
C ALA A 727 0.38 -18.35 16.14
N SER A 728 1.04 -17.33 16.70
CA SER A 728 0.99 -17.00 18.12
C SER A 728 -0.44 -16.83 18.62
N ARG A 729 -0.79 -17.51 19.72
CA ARG A 729 -2.11 -17.48 20.32
C ARG A 729 -2.10 -16.76 21.63
N TYR A 730 -2.75 -15.64 21.69
CA TYR A 730 -2.96 -14.86 22.91
C TYR A 730 -4.34 -15.16 23.51
N THR A 731 -4.43 -15.15 24.85
CA THR A 731 -5.66 -15.27 25.61
C THR A 731 -5.72 -14.17 26.68
N LEU A 732 -6.92 -13.84 27.13
CA LEU A 732 -7.14 -12.78 28.12
C LEU A 732 -7.84 -13.37 29.34
N ASN A 733 -7.16 -13.44 30.48
CA ASN A 733 -7.66 -14.03 31.73
C ASN A 733 -8.60 -13.10 32.51
N ALA A 734 -8.39 -11.79 32.39
CA ALA A 734 -9.30 -10.76 32.91
C ALA A 734 -9.64 -9.75 31.80
N GLY A 735 -10.77 -9.08 31.89
CA GLY A 735 -11.22 -8.17 30.83
C GLY A 735 -12.17 -8.82 29.83
N LYS A 736 -12.20 -8.32 28.59
CA LYS A 736 -13.12 -8.75 27.53
C LYS A 736 -12.37 -9.06 26.23
N ALA A 737 -12.48 -10.29 25.78
CA ALA A 737 -12.24 -10.61 24.37
C ALA A 737 -13.42 -10.05 23.56
N VAL A 738 -13.15 -9.04 22.73
CA VAL A 738 -14.18 -8.35 21.94
C VAL A 738 -14.32 -8.99 20.56
N PHE A 739 -13.19 -9.36 19.97
CA PHE A 739 -13.11 -10.16 18.75
C PHE A 739 -12.20 -11.35 19.04
N GLU A 740 -12.71 -12.54 18.78
CA GLU A 740 -11.97 -13.79 18.99
C GLU A 740 -12.25 -14.77 17.87
N LEU A 741 -11.38 -15.71 17.62
CA LEU A 741 -11.67 -16.79 16.70
C LEU A 741 -12.67 -17.77 17.32
N PRO A 742 -13.74 -18.13 16.60
CA PRO A 742 -14.74 -19.07 17.12
C PRO A 742 -14.17 -20.48 17.24
N LYS A 743 -14.87 -21.34 17.98
CA LYS A 743 -14.59 -22.77 18.03
C LYS A 743 -14.64 -23.39 16.65
N ASN A 744 -13.68 -24.27 16.36
CA ASN A 744 -13.50 -24.89 15.04
C ASN A 744 -13.32 -23.87 13.90
N SER A 745 -12.71 -22.72 14.22
CA SER A 745 -12.37 -21.71 13.21
C SER A 745 -11.42 -22.28 12.17
N LYS A 746 -11.73 -22.01 10.90
CA LYS A 746 -10.87 -22.34 9.77
C LYS A 746 -10.58 -21.07 9.00
N ALA A 747 -9.39 -20.99 8.42
CA ALA A 747 -9.10 -19.95 7.46
C ALA A 747 -10.11 -20.02 6.30
N ILE A 748 -10.67 -18.87 5.97
CA ILE A 748 -11.60 -18.75 4.83
C ILE A 748 -10.84 -18.44 3.53
N SER A 749 -9.62 -17.97 3.64
CA SER A 749 -8.67 -17.78 2.56
C SER A 749 -7.25 -17.74 3.11
N GLY A 750 -6.27 -18.18 2.33
CA GLY A 750 -4.85 -18.17 2.69
C GLY A 750 -4.37 -19.45 3.37
N PHE A 751 -3.07 -19.51 3.60
CA PHE A 751 -2.37 -20.68 4.13
C PHE A 751 -2.28 -20.66 5.66
N VAL A 752 -2.57 -21.83 6.25
CA VAL A 752 -2.38 -22.13 7.68
C VAL A 752 -1.71 -23.47 7.78
N GLY A 753 -0.61 -23.55 8.50
CA GLY A 753 0.14 -24.77 8.74
C GLY A 753 -0.69 -25.84 9.44
N SER A 754 -0.44 -27.11 9.12
CA SER A 754 -1.22 -28.24 9.61
C SER A 754 -1.21 -28.40 11.12
N ASN A 755 -0.13 -28.00 11.78
CA ASN A 755 0.05 -28.17 13.22
C ASN A 755 -0.61 -27.05 14.03
N VAL A 756 -0.84 -25.88 13.41
CA VAL A 756 -1.43 -24.73 14.11
C VAL A 756 -2.92 -24.51 13.82
N ILE A 757 -3.49 -25.27 12.89
CA ILE A 757 -4.89 -25.04 12.45
C ILE A 757 -5.92 -25.30 13.58
N GLU A 758 -5.67 -26.27 14.46
CA GLU A 758 -6.55 -26.63 15.59
C GLU A 758 -6.29 -25.70 16.79
N ASP A 759 -5.11 -25.08 16.89
CA ASP A 759 -4.71 -24.28 18.04
C ASP A 759 -5.23 -22.83 17.98
N GLN A 760 -5.83 -22.43 16.87
CA GLN A 760 -6.37 -21.08 16.72
C GLN A 760 -7.74 -20.87 17.38
N GLU A 761 -8.35 -21.91 17.94
CA GLU A 761 -9.64 -21.79 18.62
C GLU A 761 -9.56 -20.86 19.84
N GLY A 762 -10.41 -19.85 19.88
CA GLY A 762 -10.47 -18.88 20.98
C GLY A 762 -9.29 -17.92 21.03
N ALA A 763 -8.46 -17.86 19.99
CA ALA A 763 -7.39 -16.87 19.88
C ALA A 763 -7.97 -15.47 19.97
N LEU A 764 -7.39 -14.64 20.83
CA LEU A 764 -7.72 -13.23 20.97
C LEU A 764 -7.28 -12.48 19.72
N ILE A 765 -8.17 -11.70 19.13
CA ILE A 765 -7.88 -10.81 18.01
C ILE A 765 -7.90 -9.37 18.51
N VAL A 766 -8.94 -8.97 19.23
CA VAL A 766 -9.03 -7.66 19.86
C VAL A 766 -9.66 -7.82 21.25
N GLY A 767 -9.03 -7.24 22.24
CA GLY A 767 -9.52 -7.26 23.60
C GLY A 767 -9.36 -5.94 24.32
N GLN A 768 -9.99 -5.83 25.48
CA GLN A 768 -9.81 -4.72 26.38
C GLN A 768 -9.85 -5.17 27.83
N GLU A 769 -8.92 -4.64 28.60
CA GLU A 769 -8.83 -4.83 30.03
C GLU A 769 -8.92 -3.49 30.75
N GLN A 770 -9.67 -3.47 31.86
CA GLN A 770 -9.72 -2.31 32.76
C GLN A 770 -8.56 -2.39 33.75
N TYR A 771 -7.75 -1.34 33.86
CA TYR A 771 -6.64 -1.28 34.81
C TYR A 771 -6.72 0.01 35.64
N GLY A 772 -7.09 -0.12 36.88
CA GLY A 772 -7.41 1.04 37.73
C GLY A 772 -8.56 1.88 37.20
N LYS A 773 -8.30 3.15 36.85
CA LYS A 773 -9.29 4.06 36.24
C LYS A 773 -9.18 4.12 34.72
N GLY A 774 -8.13 3.56 34.17
CA GLY A 774 -7.88 3.53 32.74
C GLY A 774 -8.09 2.17 32.12
N SER A 775 -7.74 2.01 30.85
CA SER A 775 -7.93 0.77 30.12
C SER A 775 -6.76 0.46 29.17
N VAL A 776 -6.57 -0.83 28.90
CA VAL A 776 -5.64 -1.31 27.88
C VAL A 776 -6.42 -2.02 26.78
N THR A 777 -6.25 -1.58 25.56
CA THR A 777 -6.81 -2.19 24.35
C THR A 777 -5.71 -2.95 23.61
N TYR A 778 -5.99 -4.17 23.24
CA TYR A 778 -5.10 -5.08 22.53
C TYR A 778 -5.59 -5.26 21.09
N PHE A 779 -4.76 -4.93 20.10
CA PHE A 779 -4.90 -5.30 18.71
C PHE A 779 -3.84 -6.34 18.37
N ILE A 780 -4.17 -7.62 18.50
CA ILE A 780 -3.21 -8.71 18.24
C ILE A 780 -2.93 -8.80 16.74
N ASP A 781 -3.96 -8.92 15.92
CA ASP A 781 -3.81 -8.77 14.48
C ASP A 781 -3.95 -7.29 14.11
N ASN A 782 -3.12 -6.82 13.20
CA ASN A 782 -3.07 -5.40 12.84
C ASN A 782 -4.32 -4.94 12.07
N PRO A 783 -5.22 -4.12 12.66
CA PRO A 783 -6.44 -3.66 11.99
C PRO A 783 -6.17 -2.60 10.90
N LEU A 784 -4.94 -2.08 10.81
CA LEU A 784 -4.51 -1.06 9.86
C LEU A 784 -3.61 -1.61 8.75
N PHE A 785 -3.46 -2.92 8.68
CA PHE A 785 -2.48 -3.61 7.84
C PHE A 785 -2.36 -3.01 6.44
N ARG A 786 -1.17 -2.53 6.11
CA ARG A 786 -0.78 -1.87 4.84
C ARG A 786 -1.77 -0.79 4.38
N GLY A 787 -2.56 -0.21 5.30
CA GLY A 787 -3.57 0.83 5.02
C GLY A 787 -4.76 0.40 4.16
N PHE A 788 -4.78 -0.83 3.61
CA PHE A 788 -5.87 -1.30 2.75
C PHE A 788 -6.93 -2.12 3.48
N TRP A 789 -6.66 -2.63 4.69
CA TRP A 789 -7.61 -3.41 5.48
C TRP A 789 -8.73 -2.54 6.04
N SER A 790 -9.59 -2.03 5.15
CA SER A 790 -10.65 -1.06 5.48
C SER A 790 -11.62 -1.55 6.55
N ASN A 791 -11.75 -2.87 6.69
CA ASN A 791 -12.62 -3.48 7.69
C ASN A 791 -12.15 -3.22 9.13
N GLY A 792 -10.87 -2.92 9.37
CA GLY A 792 -10.31 -2.65 10.70
C GLY A 792 -10.36 -1.18 11.15
N LEU A 793 -10.47 -0.23 10.22
CA LEU A 793 -10.25 1.19 10.49
C LEU A 793 -11.16 1.78 11.57
N LEU A 794 -12.47 1.45 11.56
CA LEU A 794 -13.44 2.01 12.51
C LEU A 794 -13.18 1.53 13.94
N MET A 795 -12.58 0.35 14.11
CA MET A 795 -12.26 -0.23 15.41
C MET A 795 -11.21 0.60 16.15
N VAL A 796 -10.23 1.12 15.43
CA VAL A 796 -9.22 2.03 16.00
C VAL A 796 -9.87 3.35 16.43
N ALA A 797 -10.82 3.89 15.64
CA ALA A 797 -11.59 5.06 16.07
C ALA A 797 -12.40 4.76 17.33
N ASN A 798 -12.99 3.56 17.46
CA ASN A 798 -13.69 3.14 18.68
C ASN A 798 -12.76 3.18 19.90
N ALA A 799 -11.53 2.68 19.79
CA ALA A 799 -10.54 2.71 20.86
C ALA A 799 -10.10 4.14 21.25
N ILE A 800 -10.11 5.06 20.29
CA ILE A 800 -9.74 6.46 20.51
C ILE A 800 -10.87 7.25 21.19
N TYR A 801 -12.11 7.12 20.72
CA TYR A 801 -13.20 8.03 21.15
C TYR A 801 -14.11 7.47 22.21
N PHE A 802 -14.30 6.16 22.31
CA PHE A 802 -15.27 5.58 23.21
C PHE A 802 -14.60 5.04 24.48
N VAL A 803 -15.27 5.24 25.59
CA VAL A 803 -14.83 4.75 26.90
C VAL A 803 -15.82 3.69 27.38
N ASN A 804 -15.27 2.58 27.86
CA ASN A 804 -16.05 1.53 28.52
C ASN A 804 -16.13 1.89 30.01
N ASP A 805 -17.35 1.88 30.62
CA ASP A 805 -17.55 2.13 32.05
C ASP A 805 -17.28 0.87 32.87
#